data_35751925a3208d3e7a51d48d675c21f0
#
_entry.id   35751925a3208d3e7a51d48d675c21f0
#
_cell.length_a   1.000
_cell.length_b   1.000
_cell.length_c   1.000
_cell.angle_alpha   90.00
_cell.angle_beta   90.00
_cell.angle_gamma   90.00
#
_symmetry.space_group_name_H-M   'P 1'
#
loop_
_entity.id
_entity.type
_entity.pdbx_description
1 polymer ?
#
loop_
_entity_poly.entity_id
_entity_poly.type
_entity_poly.pdbx_seq_one_letter_code
_entity_poly.pdbx_strand_id
1 'polypeptide(L)'
;MKFSHVFLGLLVTSMPSVASDNFNWLRDDSRQDERVLSYLKQQNQKTEQFQKRYDEITQNLLSQWESMAAEKGEKPWAIKNGQEWNLTRRQGNFVLLSRAYNNAQEKVVYDFSFRQEERQYFQIGQWRIQGDSLLFTEDIDGSEQYRAVLVDLKSGAARELISNIDNGVLLSPNAKFALVVSKEAKTQRPYQIVRINTQTNEQKVLWQEDKTDWLMSFYPAADARFALVQSNNESTTEQKILNLDSGELTASLRKPESGVEYYADVAQDRVFLNSNLNGQFGLFETAMPEKDVDTAESNWKSFLRSENGVEQFYLYDAGLVALTKQNNQTTISVYSYDGKEKKSLPLESEGRVAWLSTLGDYRSNKIRIRSMSMTTPPLWEEFDVKVLTKTNLSQDIYHGFSSQDYVSQRIMVKSQGVEVPVSLAYRKDKLSDNAPVVLYGYGAYGFTMKPYFMPQTVSLLDQGVIYAIAHVRGGGYFGADWHEQGRGVLKANSINDFTAAAQALKHFDGGERDVYAIGSSAGGTLVAGSINQAPDLFAGAVMKVPFVDVVASMSDTTLPLTAQQYGEWGNPTLPEQLKAMQAYDPILNIHKDAYPPMLVQVGLNDQRVPYWEGAKYLAQISSTSESTGPYLLQTDFHSGHRMDPRQAREQQAKEYAFLLSLIKTSKAEQ
;
A
#
# COMPACT_ATOMS: atom_id res chain seq x y z
N MET A 1 -27.41 -43.26 61.26
CA MET A 1 -27.39 -43.08 59.79
C MET A 1 -27.97 -41.74 59.49
N LYS A 2 -27.10 -40.77 59.17
CA LYS A 2 -27.51 -39.43 58.73
C LYS A 2 -27.02 -39.24 57.31
N PHE A 3 -27.93 -39.07 56.33
CA PHE A 3 -27.64 -38.75 54.96
C PHE A 3 -27.48 -37.24 54.88
N SER A 4 -26.27 -36.77 54.41
CA SER A 4 -26.02 -35.42 54.07
C SER A 4 -26.25 -35.23 52.55
N HIS A 5 -27.16 -34.35 52.20
CA HIS A 5 -27.36 -33.91 50.81
C HIS A 5 -26.36 -32.85 50.51
N VAL A 6 -25.50 -33.08 49.49
CA VAL A 6 -24.63 -32.09 48.90
C VAL A 6 -25.40 -31.42 47.74
N PHE A 7 -25.70 -30.15 47.90
CA PHE A 7 -26.23 -29.30 46.82
C PHE A 7 -25.07 -28.87 45.90
N LEU A 8 -25.07 -29.39 44.69
CA LEU A 8 -24.17 -28.92 43.61
C LEU A 8 -24.79 -27.68 42.98
N GLY A 9 -24.27 -26.52 43.33
CA GLY A 9 -24.65 -25.24 42.66
C GLY A 9 -24.06 -25.19 41.27
N LEU A 10 -24.89 -25.23 40.23
CA LEU A 10 -24.49 -24.87 38.87
C LEU A 10 -24.22 -23.36 38.82
N LEU A 11 -22.95 -22.99 38.69
CA LEU A 11 -22.56 -21.65 38.25
C LEU A 11 -22.88 -21.54 36.76
N VAL A 12 -23.99 -20.91 36.43
CA VAL A 12 -24.27 -20.43 35.09
C VAL A 12 -23.42 -19.19 34.88
N THR A 13 -22.27 -19.38 34.25
CA THR A 13 -21.51 -18.24 33.71
C THR A 13 -22.34 -17.67 32.55
N SER A 14 -22.90 -16.48 32.73
CA SER A 14 -23.50 -15.70 31.69
C SER A 14 -22.42 -15.40 30.65
N MET A 15 -22.50 -16.04 29.49
CA MET A 15 -21.78 -15.57 28.31
C MET A 15 -22.24 -14.15 28.05
N PRO A 16 -21.32 -13.20 27.75
CA PRO A 16 -21.74 -11.90 27.30
C PRO A 16 -22.58 -12.08 26.03
N SER A 17 -23.77 -11.52 26.02
CA SER A 17 -24.63 -11.49 24.83
C SER A 17 -23.85 -10.77 23.73
N VAL A 18 -23.50 -11.50 22.67
CA VAL A 18 -23.06 -10.89 21.42
C VAL A 18 -24.15 -9.88 21.08
N ALA A 19 -23.81 -8.59 21.07
CA ALA A 19 -24.74 -7.56 20.67
C ALA A 19 -25.27 -7.95 19.29
N SER A 20 -26.60 -8.08 19.17
CA SER A 20 -27.22 -8.43 17.89
C SER A 20 -26.82 -7.35 16.89
N ASP A 21 -26.11 -7.72 15.81
CA ASP A 21 -25.74 -6.79 14.76
C ASP A 21 -27.00 -6.29 14.03
N ASN A 22 -27.57 -5.21 14.58
CA ASN A 22 -28.80 -4.59 14.08
C ASN A 22 -28.64 -4.03 12.66
N PHE A 23 -27.38 -3.95 12.13
CA PHE A 23 -27.05 -3.34 10.86
C PHE A 23 -26.58 -4.37 9.81
N ASN A 24 -26.71 -5.69 10.04
CA ASN A 24 -26.38 -6.73 9.09
C ASN A 24 -27.12 -6.58 7.73
N TRP A 25 -28.29 -5.93 7.73
CA TRP A 25 -29.02 -5.63 6.52
C TRP A 25 -28.31 -4.67 5.56
N LEU A 26 -27.25 -3.95 6.02
CA LEU A 26 -26.39 -3.12 5.16
C LEU A 26 -25.47 -3.94 4.28
N ARG A 27 -25.25 -5.23 4.61
CA ARG A 27 -24.47 -6.11 3.76
C ARG A 27 -25.31 -6.56 2.56
N ASP A 28 -24.93 -6.09 1.40
CA ASP A 28 -25.44 -6.56 0.11
C ASP A 28 -24.27 -6.81 -0.84
N ASP A 29 -23.86 -8.06 -0.95
CA ASP A 29 -22.74 -8.46 -1.80
C ASP A 29 -23.09 -8.34 -3.30
N SER A 30 -24.40 -8.27 -3.65
CA SER A 30 -24.87 -7.99 -5.02
C SER A 30 -24.74 -6.49 -5.39
N ARG A 31 -24.70 -5.60 -4.40
CA ARG A 31 -24.68 -4.12 -4.56
C ARG A 31 -25.88 -3.57 -5.33
N GLN A 32 -27.03 -4.25 -5.25
CA GLN A 32 -28.26 -3.94 -6.00
C GLN A 32 -29.49 -3.76 -5.10
N ASP A 33 -29.40 -4.05 -3.80
CA ASP A 33 -30.53 -3.88 -2.88
C ASP A 33 -30.90 -2.40 -2.77
N GLU A 34 -32.09 -2.06 -3.23
CA GLU A 34 -32.60 -0.68 -3.24
C GLU A 34 -32.67 -0.04 -1.85
N ARG A 35 -32.93 -0.83 -0.81
CA ARG A 35 -32.96 -0.34 0.58
C ARG A 35 -31.57 0.11 1.01
N VAL A 36 -30.54 -0.69 0.71
CA VAL A 36 -29.13 -0.40 1.01
C VAL A 36 -28.67 0.82 0.22
N LEU A 37 -28.90 0.81 -1.09
CA LEU A 37 -28.50 1.94 -1.96
C LEU A 37 -29.20 3.24 -1.55
N SER A 38 -30.47 3.18 -1.14
CA SER A 38 -31.21 4.35 -0.64
C SER A 38 -30.60 4.89 0.65
N TYR A 39 -30.24 4.01 1.60
CA TYR A 39 -29.56 4.39 2.83
C TYR A 39 -28.22 5.07 2.55
N LEU A 40 -27.36 4.49 1.70
CA LEU A 40 -26.08 5.06 1.34
C LEU A 40 -26.23 6.46 0.69
N LYS A 41 -27.22 6.63 -0.20
CA LYS A 41 -27.54 7.94 -0.81
C LYS A 41 -27.99 8.97 0.23
N GLN A 42 -28.83 8.56 1.20
CA GLN A 42 -29.25 9.45 2.30
C GLN A 42 -28.08 9.87 3.18
N GLN A 43 -27.15 8.94 3.48
CA GLN A 43 -25.94 9.29 4.23
C GLN A 43 -25.06 10.27 3.45
N ASN A 44 -24.89 10.09 2.14
CA ASN A 44 -24.18 11.05 1.31
C ASN A 44 -24.82 12.44 1.37
N GLN A 45 -26.16 12.53 1.25
CA GLN A 45 -26.86 13.82 1.37
C GLN A 45 -26.62 14.49 2.73
N LYS A 46 -26.66 13.73 3.83
CA LYS A 46 -26.32 14.23 5.18
C LYS A 46 -24.88 14.74 5.22
N THR A 47 -23.95 13.99 4.67
CA THR A 47 -22.52 14.36 4.62
C THR A 47 -22.32 15.62 3.78
N GLU A 48 -22.91 15.72 2.61
CA GLU A 48 -22.83 16.90 1.74
C GLU A 48 -23.43 18.15 2.40
N GLN A 49 -24.56 18.00 3.11
CA GLN A 49 -25.15 19.12 3.87
C GLN A 49 -24.22 19.61 4.98
N PHE A 50 -23.53 18.69 5.65
CA PHE A 50 -22.57 19.05 6.68
C PHE A 50 -21.32 19.69 6.07
N GLN A 51 -20.82 19.20 4.94
CA GLN A 51 -19.65 19.71 4.21
C GLN A 51 -19.84 21.18 3.79
N LYS A 52 -21.06 21.62 3.47
CA LYS A 52 -21.34 23.02 3.15
C LYS A 52 -20.92 23.99 4.24
N ARG A 53 -20.86 23.56 5.51
CA ARG A 53 -20.42 24.39 6.64
C ARG A 53 -18.94 24.77 6.57
N TYR A 54 -18.13 23.99 5.88
CA TYR A 54 -16.70 24.18 5.73
C TYR A 54 -16.22 24.18 4.28
N ASP A 55 -17.14 24.42 3.35
CA ASP A 55 -16.80 24.48 1.91
C ASP A 55 -15.75 25.57 1.62
N GLU A 56 -15.82 26.70 2.29
CA GLU A 56 -14.79 27.75 2.21
C GLU A 56 -13.39 27.22 2.60
N ILE A 57 -13.30 26.39 3.64
CA ILE A 57 -12.03 25.76 4.03
C ILE A 57 -11.54 24.83 2.92
N THR A 58 -12.43 24.05 2.33
CA THR A 58 -12.12 23.16 1.20
C THR A 58 -11.57 23.93 0.01
N GLN A 59 -12.24 25.01 -0.39
CA GLN A 59 -11.82 25.85 -1.52
C GLN A 59 -10.47 26.55 -1.25
N ASN A 60 -10.28 27.02 -0.02
CA ASN A 60 -9.01 27.63 0.40
C ASN A 60 -7.84 26.64 0.33
N LEU A 61 -8.04 25.38 0.77
CA LEU A 61 -7.03 24.31 0.65
C LEU A 61 -6.71 24.01 -0.80
N LEU A 62 -7.71 23.86 -1.67
CA LEU A 62 -7.52 23.61 -3.09
C LEU A 62 -6.76 24.75 -3.77
N SER A 63 -7.11 26.00 -3.47
CA SER A 63 -6.43 27.19 -3.98
C SER A 63 -4.98 27.27 -3.49
N GLN A 64 -4.74 26.99 -2.20
CA GLN A 64 -3.39 26.94 -1.63
C GLN A 64 -2.55 25.86 -2.32
N TRP A 65 -3.09 24.65 -2.52
CA TRP A 65 -2.37 23.56 -3.19
C TRP A 65 -2.09 23.87 -4.67
N GLU A 66 -2.95 24.62 -5.32
CA GLU A 66 -2.73 25.09 -6.68
C GLU A 66 -1.64 26.16 -6.74
N SER A 67 -1.66 27.12 -5.83
CA SER A 67 -0.65 28.18 -5.75
C SER A 67 0.74 27.64 -5.34
N MET A 68 0.79 26.58 -4.53
CA MET A 68 2.02 25.86 -4.18
C MET A 68 2.49 24.90 -5.27
N ALA A 69 1.75 24.80 -6.40
CA ALA A 69 2.12 23.83 -7.43
C ALA A 69 3.60 23.96 -7.79
N ALA A 70 4.32 22.84 -7.67
CA ALA A 70 5.75 22.80 -7.87
C ALA A 70 6.11 23.20 -9.32
N GLU A 71 7.14 24.01 -9.46
CA GLU A 71 8.03 23.84 -10.62
C GLU A 71 8.68 22.46 -10.43
N LYS A 72 8.07 21.47 -11.06
CA LYS A 72 8.55 20.11 -10.93
C LYS A 72 9.89 20.02 -11.62
N GLY A 73 10.89 19.68 -10.82
CA GLY A 73 12.06 19.07 -11.37
C GLY A 73 11.64 17.88 -12.22
N GLU A 74 12.23 17.75 -13.39
CA GLU A 74 11.84 16.72 -14.33
C GLU A 74 11.94 15.35 -13.69
N LYS A 75 10.81 14.65 -13.51
CA LYS A 75 10.82 13.26 -13.08
C LYS A 75 11.67 12.47 -14.06
N PRO A 76 12.62 11.65 -13.57
CA PRO A 76 13.36 10.77 -14.47
C PRO A 76 12.39 9.84 -15.18
N TRP A 77 12.49 9.79 -16.49
CA TRP A 77 11.70 8.90 -17.32
C TRP A 77 12.32 7.50 -17.31
N ALA A 78 11.49 6.48 -17.51
CA ALA A 78 11.99 5.10 -17.65
C ALA A 78 12.79 4.98 -18.96
N ILE A 79 14.01 4.44 -18.90
CA ILE A 79 14.83 4.18 -20.09
C ILE A 79 14.53 2.78 -20.60
N LYS A 80 14.25 2.68 -21.90
CA LYS A 80 14.12 1.39 -22.58
C LYS A 80 14.57 1.55 -24.03
N ASN A 81 15.52 0.69 -24.47
CA ASN A 81 16.03 0.66 -25.84
C ASN A 81 16.53 2.04 -26.32
N GLY A 82 17.25 2.80 -25.48
CA GLY A 82 17.81 4.11 -25.84
C GLY A 82 16.79 5.25 -25.94
N GLN A 83 15.55 5.00 -25.57
CA GLN A 83 14.49 6.01 -25.45
C GLN A 83 14.02 6.14 -23.99
N GLU A 84 13.59 7.33 -23.66
CA GLU A 84 12.93 7.62 -22.40
C GLU A 84 11.41 7.61 -22.57
N TRP A 85 10.70 7.06 -21.55
CA TRP A 85 9.27 6.83 -21.55
C TRP A 85 8.63 7.36 -20.27
N ASN A 86 7.45 7.99 -20.40
CA ASN A 86 6.71 8.49 -19.25
C ASN A 86 5.20 8.32 -19.47
N LEU A 87 4.54 7.58 -18.59
CA LEU A 87 3.09 7.59 -18.47
C LEU A 87 2.72 8.69 -17.47
N THR A 88 2.09 9.74 -17.93
CA THR A 88 1.73 10.91 -17.13
C THR A 88 0.27 11.31 -17.35
N ARG A 89 -0.16 12.38 -16.70
CA ARG A 89 -1.47 12.99 -16.92
C ARG A 89 -1.32 14.38 -17.47
N ARG A 90 -2.10 14.68 -18.52
CA ARG A 90 -2.28 16.01 -19.07
C ARG A 90 -3.77 16.33 -19.03
N GLN A 91 -4.14 17.45 -18.39
CA GLN A 91 -5.54 17.85 -18.20
C GLN A 91 -6.45 16.75 -17.63
N GLY A 92 -5.91 15.95 -16.67
CA GLY A 92 -6.63 14.84 -16.03
C GLY A 92 -6.56 13.50 -16.78
N ASN A 93 -6.18 13.47 -18.04
CA ASN A 93 -6.15 12.27 -18.87
C ASN A 93 -4.76 11.64 -18.91
N PHE A 94 -4.71 10.31 -18.97
CA PHE A 94 -3.46 9.58 -19.14
C PHE A 94 -2.91 9.77 -20.54
N VAL A 95 -1.59 10.02 -20.63
CA VAL A 95 -0.84 10.14 -21.87
C VAL A 95 0.49 9.41 -21.75
N LEU A 96 0.81 8.55 -22.70
CA LEU A 96 2.13 7.92 -22.83
C LEU A 96 3.02 8.77 -23.72
N LEU A 97 4.13 9.22 -23.17
CA LEU A 97 5.12 10.05 -23.84
C LEU A 97 6.41 9.28 -24.09
N SER A 98 7.13 9.62 -25.15
CA SER A 98 8.50 9.21 -25.37
C SER A 98 9.37 10.36 -25.84
N ARG A 99 10.70 10.22 -25.62
CA ARG A 99 11.72 11.09 -26.17
C ARG A 99 13.01 10.31 -26.37
N ALA A 100 13.89 10.77 -27.25
CA ALA A 100 15.23 10.21 -27.33
C ALA A 100 16.01 10.49 -26.03
N TYR A 101 16.86 9.58 -25.61
CA TYR A 101 17.66 9.74 -24.40
C TYR A 101 18.46 11.06 -24.44
N ASN A 102 18.37 11.84 -23.36
CA ASN A 102 18.96 13.19 -23.25
C ASN A 102 18.45 14.22 -24.27
N ASN A 103 17.26 14.05 -24.82
CA ASN A 103 16.62 15.03 -25.71
C ASN A 103 15.35 15.58 -25.06
N ALA A 104 15.16 16.89 -25.12
CA ALA A 104 13.98 17.53 -24.52
C ALA A 104 12.71 17.43 -25.40
N GLN A 105 12.81 16.98 -26.66
CA GLN A 105 11.66 16.93 -27.57
C GLN A 105 10.78 15.70 -27.27
N GLU A 106 9.64 15.97 -26.62
CA GLU A 106 8.64 14.96 -26.29
C GLU A 106 7.75 14.62 -27.49
N LYS A 107 7.40 13.34 -27.60
CA LYS A 107 6.41 12.82 -28.54
C LYS A 107 5.29 12.13 -27.77
N VAL A 108 4.03 12.46 -28.09
CA VAL A 108 2.88 11.68 -27.66
C VAL A 108 2.87 10.36 -28.44
N VAL A 109 2.97 9.25 -27.72
CA VAL A 109 2.93 7.90 -28.29
C VAL A 109 1.51 7.37 -28.33
N TYR A 110 0.78 7.56 -27.22
CA TYR A 110 -0.61 7.17 -27.12
C TYR A 110 -1.35 8.07 -26.13
N ASP A 111 -2.52 8.55 -26.56
CA ASP A 111 -3.44 9.34 -25.74
C ASP A 111 -4.61 8.48 -25.33
N PHE A 112 -4.83 8.36 -24.03
CA PHE A 112 -5.90 7.53 -23.46
C PHE A 112 -7.20 8.32 -23.25
N SER A 113 -7.27 9.61 -23.60
CA SER A 113 -8.44 10.46 -23.31
C SER A 113 -9.75 9.86 -23.83
N PHE A 114 -9.77 9.39 -25.09
CA PHE A 114 -10.96 8.78 -25.67
C PHE A 114 -11.43 7.50 -24.97
N ARG A 115 -10.54 6.81 -24.25
CA ARG A 115 -10.90 5.66 -23.41
C ARG A 115 -11.46 6.08 -22.06
N GLN A 116 -11.17 7.28 -21.61
CA GLN A 116 -11.59 7.82 -20.32
C GLN A 116 -12.92 8.58 -20.41
N GLU A 117 -13.17 9.28 -21.53
CA GLU A 117 -14.31 10.20 -21.69
C GLU A 117 -15.68 9.57 -21.47
N GLU A 118 -15.85 8.29 -21.84
CA GLU A 118 -17.12 7.57 -21.70
C GLU A 118 -17.24 6.83 -20.36
N ARG A 119 -16.30 7.01 -19.41
CA ARG A 119 -16.22 6.19 -18.20
C ARG A 119 -16.18 7.02 -16.95
N GLN A 120 -16.92 6.61 -15.95
CA GLN A 120 -16.95 7.24 -14.64
C GLN A 120 -15.69 6.91 -13.82
N TYR A 121 -15.11 5.73 -14.03
CA TYR A 121 -13.83 5.30 -13.47
C TYR A 121 -12.89 4.83 -14.56
N PHE A 122 -11.60 5.15 -14.46
CA PHE A 122 -10.57 4.68 -15.35
C PHE A 122 -9.19 4.69 -14.69
N GLN A 123 -8.56 3.54 -14.62
CA GLN A 123 -7.21 3.38 -14.10
C GLN A 123 -6.38 2.50 -15.05
N ILE A 124 -5.13 2.92 -15.33
CA ILE A 124 -4.16 2.09 -16.03
C ILE A 124 -3.36 1.32 -14.96
N GLY A 125 -3.23 0.00 -15.12
CA GLY A 125 -2.38 -0.85 -14.30
C GLY A 125 -0.93 -0.75 -14.78
N GLN A 126 -0.50 -1.70 -15.60
CA GLN A 126 0.84 -1.71 -16.18
C GLN A 126 0.77 -1.53 -17.70
N TRP A 127 1.88 -1.12 -18.28
CA TRP A 127 2.03 -1.00 -19.72
C TRP A 127 3.40 -1.52 -20.18
N ARG A 128 3.45 -2.02 -21.41
CA ARG A 128 4.66 -2.51 -22.08
C ARG A 128 4.62 -2.09 -23.53
N ILE A 129 5.80 -1.77 -24.07
CA ILE A 129 5.97 -1.41 -25.47
C ILE A 129 7.08 -2.24 -26.10
N GLN A 130 6.82 -2.79 -27.29
CA GLN A 130 7.77 -3.50 -28.12
C GLN A 130 7.51 -3.21 -29.58
N GLY A 131 8.45 -2.54 -30.24
CA GLY A 131 8.25 -2.04 -31.60
C GLY A 131 7.02 -1.14 -31.70
N ASP A 132 6.11 -1.48 -32.59
CA ASP A 132 4.84 -0.76 -32.79
C ASP A 132 3.68 -1.29 -31.94
N SER A 133 3.94 -2.18 -31.00
CA SER A 133 2.92 -2.78 -30.11
C SER A 133 2.97 -2.16 -28.73
N LEU A 134 1.85 -1.58 -28.28
CA LEU A 134 1.60 -1.14 -26.91
C LEU A 134 0.61 -2.11 -26.27
N LEU A 135 1.01 -2.72 -25.17
CA LEU A 135 0.16 -3.56 -24.33
C LEU A 135 0.00 -2.89 -22.97
N PHE A 136 -1.23 -2.78 -22.50
CA PHE A 136 -1.52 -2.24 -21.16
C PHE A 136 -2.69 -2.93 -20.52
N THR A 137 -2.81 -2.78 -19.20
CA THR A 137 -3.97 -3.21 -18.43
C THR A 137 -4.77 -1.99 -17.97
N GLU A 138 -6.10 -2.10 -17.98
CA GLU A 138 -7.01 -1.06 -17.51
C GLU A 138 -8.10 -1.63 -16.61
N ASP A 139 -8.43 -0.89 -15.56
CA ASP A 139 -9.62 -1.06 -14.71
C ASP A 139 -10.59 0.08 -15.02
N ILE A 140 -11.85 -0.27 -15.30
CA ILE A 140 -12.85 0.68 -15.82
C ILE A 140 -14.03 0.93 -14.89
N ASP A 141 -14.07 0.24 -13.75
CA ASP A 141 -15.17 0.31 -12.78
C ASP A 141 -14.72 0.33 -11.31
N GLY A 142 -13.41 0.28 -11.05
CA GLY A 142 -12.84 0.30 -9.70
C GLY A 142 -12.85 -1.05 -8.99
N SER A 143 -13.24 -2.13 -9.68
CA SER A 143 -13.28 -3.48 -9.10
C SER A 143 -11.90 -4.15 -8.99
N GLU A 144 -10.86 -3.53 -9.53
CA GLU A 144 -9.52 -4.11 -9.69
C GLU A 144 -9.51 -5.42 -10.53
N GLN A 145 -10.55 -5.62 -11.34
CA GLN A 145 -10.60 -6.66 -12.34
C GLN A 145 -10.12 -6.06 -13.67
N TYR A 146 -8.84 -6.17 -13.88
CA TYR A 146 -8.22 -5.58 -15.06
C TYR A 146 -8.53 -6.37 -16.32
N ARG A 147 -8.39 -5.70 -17.46
CA ARG A 147 -8.35 -6.30 -18.79
C ARG A 147 -7.10 -5.87 -19.53
N ALA A 148 -6.53 -6.76 -20.34
CA ALA A 148 -5.36 -6.47 -21.17
C ALA A 148 -5.80 -5.99 -22.55
N VAL A 149 -5.26 -4.85 -22.98
CA VAL A 149 -5.54 -4.22 -24.27
C VAL A 149 -4.23 -4.11 -25.07
N LEU A 150 -4.24 -4.63 -26.28
CA LEU A 150 -3.15 -4.50 -27.24
C LEU A 150 -3.51 -3.44 -28.29
N VAL A 151 -2.59 -2.51 -28.50
CA VAL A 151 -2.69 -1.44 -29.51
C VAL A 151 -1.60 -1.59 -30.55
N ASP A 152 -1.95 -1.53 -31.83
CA ASP A 152 -1.02 -1.28 -32.92
C ASP A 152 -0.82 0.24 -33.05
N LEU A 153 0.36 0.73 -32.75
CA LEU A 153 0.66 2.16 -32.71
C LEU A 153 0.74 2.81 -34.11
N LYS A 154 0.84 2.01 -35.18
CA LYS A 154 0.82 2.53 -36.57
C LYS A 154 -0.59 2.81 -37.05
N SER A 155 -1.50 1.86 -36.79
CA SER A 155 -2.89 1.97 -37.22
C SER A 155 -3.79 2.63 -36.17
N GLY A 156 -3.38 2.67 -34.92
CA GLY A 156 -4.20 3.08 -33.77
C GLY A 156 -5.24 2.01 -33.36
N ALA A 157 -5.26 0.84 -34.02
CA ALA A 157 -6.20 -0.22 -33.72
C ALA A 157 -5.95 -0.83 -32.33
N ALA A 158 -6.96 -0.85 -31.48
CA ALA A 158 -6.92 -1.42 -30.15
C ALA A 158 -7.86 -2.62 -30.05
N ARG A 159 -7.43 -3.67 -29.37
CA ARG A 159 -8.26 -4.85 -29.07
C ARG A 159 -7.99 -5.40 -27.69
N GLU A 160 -9.03 -5.87 -27.06
CA GLU A 160 -8.94 -6.61 -25.81
C GLU A 160 -8.39 -8.02 -26.07
N LEU A 161 -7.46 -8.47 -25.24
CA LEU A 161 -6.91 -9.83 -25.30
C LEU A 161 -7.61 -10.76 -24.32
N ILE A 162 -7.84 -10.27 -23.10
CA ILE A 162 -8.41 -11.03 -21.99
C ILE A 162 -8.88 -10.06 -20.90
N SER A 163 -9.89 -10.46 -20.13
CA SER A 163 -10.37 -9.77 -18.93
C SER A 163 -10.26 -10.64 -17.68
N ASN A 164 -10.66 -10.10 -16.53
CA ASN A 164 -10.55 -10.73 -15.20
C ASN A 164 -9.12 -11.20 -14.88
N ILE A 165 -8.19 -10.28 -15.02
CA ILE A 165 -6.78 -10.50 -14.75
C ILE A 165 -6.29 -9.55 -13.66
N ASP A 166 -5.11 -9.85 -13.12
CA ASP A 166 -4.37 -8.92 -12.28
C ASP A 166 -3.80 -7.74 -13.11
N ASN A 167 -3.31 -6.71 -12.44
CA ASN A 167 -2.83 -5.50 -13.10
C ASN A 167 -1.53 -5.68 -13.90
N GLY A 168 -0.82 -6.79 -13.69
CA GLY A 168 0.47 -7.10 -14.29
C GLY A 168 0.37 -7.55 -15.75
N VAL A 169 1.29 -7.07 -16.60
CA VAL A 169 1.41 -7.52 -17.98
C VAL A 169 2.86 -7.51 -18.45
N LEU A 170 3.26 -8.54 -19.23
CA LEU A 170 4.51 -8.56 -19.98
C LEU A 170 4.22 -8.78 -21.47
N LEU A 171 5.09 -8.23 -22.31
CA LEU A 171 5.10 -8.45 -23.75
C LEU A 171 6.46 -9.02 -24.13
N SER A 172 6.46 -10.15 -24.83
CA SER A 172 7.72 -10.78 -25.28
C SER A 172 8.55 -9.84 -26.15
N PRO A 173 9.89 -9.94 -26.18
CA PRO A 173 10.75 -9.05 -26.94
C PRO A 173 10.40 -8.92 -28.42
N ASN A 174 9.88 -10.01 -29.01
CA ASN A 174 9.40 -10.06 -30.40
C ASN A 174 7.91 -9.72 -30.55
N ALA A 175 7.24 -9.29 -29.48
CA ALA A 175 5.80 -8.99 -29.40
C ALA A 175 4.86 -10.14 -29.84
N LYS A 176 5.33 -11.40 -29.90
CA LYS A 176 4.53 -12.54 -30.35
C LYS A 176 3.56 -13.06 -29.29
N PHE A 177 3.84 -12.84 -28.01
CA PHE A 177 2.93 -13.20 -26.93
C PHE A 177 2.93 -12.19 -25.79
N ALA A 178 1.81 -12.12 -25.11
CA ALA A 178 1.62 -11.44 -23.85
C ALA A 178 1.58 -12.46 -22.71
N LEU A 179 1.99 -12.04 -21.50
CA LEU A 179 1.87 -12.79 -20.27
C LEU A 179 0.99 -12.00 -19.29
N VAL A 180 0.04 -12.69 -18.67
CA VAL A 180 -0.89 -12.13 -17.67
C VAL A 180 -1.11 -13.13 -16.54
N VAL A 181 -1.68 -12.65 -15.42
CA VAL A 181 -2.19 -13.51 -14.34
C VAL A 181 -3.71 -13.46 -14.36
N SER A 182 -4.35 -14.60 -14.59
CA SER A 182 -5.81 -14.72 -14.48
C SER A 182 -6.22 -14.84 -13.03
N LYS A 183 -7.39 -14.27 -12.71
CA LYS A 183 -8.02 -14.35 -11.40
C LYS A 183 -9.17 -15.34 -11.38
N GLU A 184 -9.38 -15.97 -10.23
CA GLU A 184 -10.61 -16.74 -9.99
C GLU A 184 -11.83 -15.81 -10.01
N ALA A 185 -12.89 -16.24 -10.67
CA ALA A 185 -14.07 -15.39 -10.86
C ALA A 185 -14.74 -14.96 -9.54
N LYS A 186 -14.74 -15.82 -8.52
CA LYS A 186 -15.42 -15.58 -7.24
C LYS A 186 -14.49 -14.93 -6.20
N THR A 187 -13.33 -15.52 -5.97
CA THR A 187 -12.40 -15.11 -4.91
C THR A 187 -11.46 -13.99 -5.35
N GLN A 188 -11.40 -13.69 -6.63
CA GLN A 188 -10.47 -12.74 -7.26
C GLN A 188 -8.99 -13.08 -7.01
N ARG A 189 -8.71 -14.32 -6.59
CA ARG A 189 -7.34 -14.82 -6.36
C ARG A 189 -6.58 -14.91 -7.67
N PRO A 190 -5.39 -14.31 -7.81
CA PRO A 190 -4.48 -14.55 -8.93
C PRO A 190 -3.95 -15.98 -8.85
N TYR A 191 -4.31 -16.86 -9.80
CA TYR A 191 -4.05 -18.29 -9.67
C TYR A 191 -3.49 -18.98 -10.91
N GLN A 192 -3.48 -18.30 -12.06
CA GLN A 192 -2.96 -18.86 -13.31
C GLN A 192 -2.07 -17.88 -14.04
N ILE A 193 -0.90 -18.35 -14.49
CA ILE A 193 -0.07 -17.65 -15.47
C ILE A 193 -0.51 -18.06 -16.86
N VAL A 194 -0.96 -17.09 -17.64
CA VAL A 194 -1.51 -17.32 -18.99
C VAL A 194 -0.64 -16.61 -20.02
N ARG A 195 -0.20 -17.37 -21.03
CA ARG A 195 0.43 -16.87 -22.24
C ARG A 195 -0.61 -16.69 -23.33
N ILE A 196 -0.67 -15.53 -23.95
CA ILE A 196 -1.61 -15.19 -25.02
C ILE A 196 -0.82 -14.89 -26.31
N ASN A 197 -1.10 -15.62 -27.37
CA ASN A 197 -0.56 -15.29 -28.69
C ASN A 197 -1.16 -13.95 -29.15
N THR A 198 -0.30 -12.96 -29.41
CA THR A 198 -0.74 -11.61 -29.77
C THR A 198 -1.35 -11.49 -31.16
N GLN A 199 -1.21 -12.47 -32.05
CA GLN A 199 -1.80 -12.46 -33.40
C GLN A 199 -3.12 -13.23 -33.42
N THR A 200 -3.15 -14.45 -32.84
CA THR A 200 -4.28 -15.37 -32.92
C THR A 200 -5.24 -15.26 -31.74
N ASN A 201 -4.82 -14.63 -30.65
CA ASN A 201 -5.50 -14.59 -29.35
C ASN A 201 -5.62 -15.98 -28.67
N GLU A 202 -4.86 -16.98 -29.14
CA GLU A 202 -4.79 -18.28 -28.50
C GLU A 202 -4.18 -18.16 -27.11
N GLN A 203 -4.84 -18.73 -26.11
CA GLN A 203 -4.45 -18.71 -24.71
C GLN A 203 -3.89 -20.08 -24.30
N LYS A 204 -2.79 -20.06 -23.54
CA LYS A 204 -2.19 -21.26 -22.96
C LYS A 204 -1.84 -21.00 -21.50
N VAL A 205 -2.40 -21.81 -20.59
CA VAL A 205 -1.99 -21.82 -19.18
C VAL A 205 -0.57 -22.43 -19.10
N LEU A 206 0.37 -21.66 -18.53
CA LEU A 206 1.75 -22.09 -18.32
C LEU A 206 1.94 -22.70 -16.93
N TRP A 207 1.26 -22.14 -15.93
CA TRP A 207 1.30 -22.61 -14.55
C TRP A 207 0.02 -22.23 -13.84
N GLN A 208 -0.52 -23.14 -13.04
CA GLN A 208 -1.69 -22.94 -12.19
C GLN A 208 -1.34 -23.32 -10.76
N GLU A 209 -1.83 -22.54 -9.82
CA GLU A 209 -1.74 -22.80 -8.39
C GLU A 209 -3.13 -23.21 -7.84
N ASP A 210 -3.19 -24.40 -7.26
CA ASP A 210 -4.45 -24.97 -6.74
C ASP A 210 -4.66 -24.69 -5.24
N LYS A 211 -3.57 -24.33 -4.51
CA LYS A 211 -3.66 -23.97 -3.09
C LYS A 211 -4.32 -22.61 -2.94
N THR A 212 -5.39 -22.56 -2.16
CA THR A 212 -6.25 -21.37 -2.05
C THR A 212 -5.62 -20.20 -1.27
N ASP A 213 -4.58 -20.46 -0.49
CA ASP A 213 -3.79 -19.46 0.26
C ASP A 213 -2.57 -18.94 -0.52
N TRP A 214 -2.30 -19.48 -1.73
CA TRP A 214 -1.21 -19.06 -2.58
C TRP A 214 -1.65 -18.15 -3.70
N LEU A 215 -0.79 -17.17 -4.04
CA LEU A 215 -0.99 -16.20 -5.10
C LEU A 215 0.06 -16.35 -6.18
N MET A 216 -0.33 -16.13 -7.43
CA MET A 216 0.59 -16.10 -8.56
C MET A 216 0.91 -14.69 -9.01
N SER A 217 2.15 -14.48 -9.39
CA SER A 217 2.65 -13.23 -9.95
C SER A 217 3.80 -13.48 -10.91
N PHE A 218 4.27 -12.42 -11.58
CA PHE A 218 5.49 -12.44 -12.37
C PHE A 218 6.13 -11.05 -12.43
N TYR A 219 7.41 -11.02 -12.75
CA TYR A 219 8.15 -9.79 -13.03
C TYR A 219 9.26 -10.03 -14.06
N PRO A 220 9.65 -9.01 -14.84
CA PRO A 220 10.76 -9.14 -15.78
C PRO A 220 12.08 -9.32 -15.03
N ALA A 221 12.95 -10.16 -15.53
CA ALA A 221 14.32 -10.25 -15.06
C ALA A 221 15.17 -9.06 -15.55
N ALA A 222 16.30 -8.82 -14.91
CA ALA A 222 17.31 -7.86 -15.38
C ALA A 222 17.78 -8.20 -16.79
N ASP A 223 18.02 -9.47 -17.07
CA ASP A 223 18.17 -9.96 -18.44
C ASP A 223 16.79 -10.05 -19.12
N ALA A 224 16.52 -9.13 -20.03
CA ALA A 224 15.23 -9.00 -20.71
C ALA A 224 14.79 -10.24 -21.54
N ARG A 225 15.64 -11.25 -21.71
CA ARG A 225 15.27 -12.55 -22.29
C ARG A 225 14.39 -13.38 -21.36
N PHE A 226 14.33 -13.05 -20.07
CA PHE A 226 13.69 -13.85 -19.04
C PHE A 226 12.66 -13.05 -18.23
N ALA A 227 11.76 -13.80 -17.60
CA ALA A 227 10.90 -13.30 -16.53
C ALA A 227 10.87 -14.33 -15.39
N LEU A 228 10.69 -13.87 -14.16
CA LEU A 228 10.43 -14.70 -13.01
C LEU A 228 8.93 -14.87 -12.86
N VAL A 229 8.50 -16.11 -12.75
CA VAL A 229 7.11 -16.49 -12.48
C VAL A 229 7.06 -17.10 -11.09
N GLN A 230 6.15 -16.61 -10.26
CA GLN A 230 6.13 -16.90 -8.84
C GLN A 230 4.77 -17.41 -8.41
N SER A 231 4.77 -18.39 -7.52
CA SER A 231 3.66 -18.73 -6.63
C SER A 231 4.12 -18.61 -5.20
N ASN A 232 3.38 -17.94 -4.34
CA ASN A 232 3.75 -17.74 -2.94
C ASN A 232 2.53 -17.55 -2.05
N ASN A 233 2.73 -17.88 -0.77
CA ASN A 233 1.89 -17.38 0.33
C ASN A 233 2.69 -16.38 1.19
N GLU A 234 2.27 -16.14 2.41
CA GLU A 234 2.90 -15.16 3.31
C GLU A 234 4.33 -15.48 3.73
N SER A 235 4.72 -16.74 3.72
CA SER A 235 6.01 -17.19 4.29
C SER A 235 6.76 -18.17 3.40
N THR A 236 6.25 -18.50 2.23
CA THR A 236 6.80 -19.53 1.38
C THR A 236 6.71 -19.10 -0.08
N THR A 237 7.81 -19.23 -0.80
CA THR A 237 7.90 -18.86 -2.22
C THR A 237 8.29 -20.05 -3.08
N GLU A 238 7.73 -20.14 -4.27
CA GLU A 238 8.17 -20.98 -5.37
C GLU A 238 8.34 -20.13 -6.63
N GLN A 239 9.50 -20.18 -7.28
CA GLN A 239 9.75 -19.44 -8.52
C GLN A 239 10.28 -20.34 -9.63
N LYS A 240 9.88 -20.01 -10.86
CA LYS A 240 10.36 -20.58 -12.12
C LYS A 240 10.81 -19.44 -13.05
N ILE A 241 11.72 -19.75 -13.96
CA ILE A 241 12.18 -18.80 -14.97
C ILE A 241 11.45 -19.08 -16.28
N LEU A 242 10.84 -18.05 -16.85
CA LEU A 242 10.23 -18.08 -18.17
C LEU A 242 11.22 -17.49 -19.19
N ASN A 243 11.55 -18.28 -20.20
CA ASN A 243 12.24 -17.76 -21.38
C ASN A 243 11.24 -17.03 -22.27
N LEU A 244 11.43 -15.72 -22.47
CA LEU A 244 10.50 -14.87 -23.23
C LEU A 244 10.61 -15.02 -24.75
N ASP A 245 11.64 -15.68 -25.27
CA ASP A 245 11.75 -15.97 -26.70
C ASP A 245 11.00 -17.26 -27.07
N SER A 246 11.19 -18.34 -26.28
CA SER A 246 10.53 -19.63 -26.51
C SER A 246 9.15 -19.73 -25.85
N GLY A 247 8.91 -18.99 -24.78
CA GLY A 247 7.69 -19.07 -23.95
C GLY A 247 7.65 -20.35 -23.10
N GLU A 248 8.82 -20.90 -22.73
CA GLU A 248 8.95 -22.11 -21.91
C GLU A 248 9.39 -21.78 -20.49
N LEU A 249 8.80 -22.48 -19.50
CA LEU A 249 9.19 -22.42 -18.09
C LEU A 249 10.28 -23.45 -17.78
N THR A 250 11.17 -23.08 -16.88
CA THR A 250 12.11 -24.01 -16.23
C THR A 250 11.43 -24.86 -15.16
N ALA A 251 12.14 -25.83 -14.58
CA ALA A 251 11.80 -26.38 -13.28
C ALA A 251 11.83 -25.29 -12.19
N SER A 252 11.25 -25.58 -11.03
CA SER A 252 11.31 -24.69 -9.87
C SER A 252 12.75 -24.48 -9.40
N LEU A 253 13.10 -23.24 -9.03
CA LEU A 253 14.42 -22.91 -8.48
C LEU A 253 14.68 -23.61 -7.15
N ARG A 254 13.63 -23.89 -6.39
CA ARG A 254 13.60 -24.66 -5.16
C ARG A 254 12.20 -25.20 -4.95
N LYS A 255 12.06 -26.41 -4.40
CA LYS A 255 10.76 -26.91 -3.93
C LYS A 255 10.26 -26.04 -2.77
N PRO A 256 8.95 -25.75 -2.69
CA PRO A 256 8.41 -24.99 -1.58
C PRO A 256 8.71 -25.63 -0.24
N GLU A 257 9.27 -24.87 0.67
CA GLU A 257 9.53 -25.25 2.06
C GLU A 257 8.91 -24.20 2.97
N SER A 258 8.08 -24.64 3.92
CA SER A 258 7.37 -23.72 4.84
C SER A 258 8.33 -22.79 5.58
N GLY A 259 8.10 -21.50 5.52
CA GLY A 259 8.94 -20.48 6.14
C GLY A 259 10.14 -20.05 5.29
N VAL A 260 10.34 -20.62 4.10
CA VAL A 260 11.42 -20.22 3.20
C VAL A 260 10.87 -19.34 2.08
N GLU A 261 11.32 -18.11 2.09
CA GLU A 261 11.06 -17.13 1.05
C GLU A 261 12.31 -16.85 0.23
N TYR A 262 12.14 -16.63 -1.07
CA TYR A 262 13.22 -16.18 -1.94
C TYR A 262 12.71 -15.42 -3.14
N TYR A 263 13.54 -14.48 -3.62
CA TYR A 263 13.24 -13.62 -4.76
C TYR A 263 14.46 -13.61 -5.69
N ALA A 264 14.29 -14.16 -6.90
CA ALA A 264 15.37 -14.36 -7.85
C ALA A 264 15.41 -13.27 -8.91
N ASP A 265 16.57 -13.09 -9.51
CA ASP A 265 16.77 -12.32 -10.73
C ASP A 265 17.90 -12.95 -11.57
N VAL A 266 17.94 -12.63 -12.86
CA VAL A 266 18.85 -13.28 -13.83
C VAL A 266 19.75 -12.23 -14.49
N ALA A 267 21.05 -12.49 -14.45
CA ALA A 267 22.06 -11.74 -15.22
C ALA A 267 23.28 -12.62 -15.52
N GLN A 268 23.94 -12.36 -16.62
CA GLN A 268 25.18 -13.06 -17.02
C GLN A 268 25.05 -14.60 -17.00
N ASP A 269 23.91 -15.13 -17.44
CA ASP A 269 23.56 -16.56 -17.44
C ASP A 269 23.65 -17.21 -16.04
N ARG A 270 23.52 -16.43 -14.97
CA ARG A 270 23.43 -16.87 -13.57
C ARG A 270 22.15 -16.36 -12.93
N VAL A 271 21.69 -17.07 -11.91
CA VAL A 271 20.57 -16.69 -11.07
C VAL A 271 21.10 -16.18 -9.73
N PHE A 272 20.65 -15.01 -9.33
CA PHE A 272 20.88 -14.42 -8.01
C PHE A 272 19.58 -14.43 -7.23
N LEU A 273 19.64 -14.73 -5.93
CA LEU A 273 18.46 -14.86 -5.09
C LEU A 273 18.69 -14.17 -3.75
N ASN A 274 17.73 -13.40 -3.32
CA ASN A 274 17.64 -12.95 -1.93
C ASN A 274 16.72 -13.91 -1.17
N SER A 275 17.20 -14.56 -0.09
CA SER A 275 16.44 -15.58 0.64
C SER A 275 16.73 -15.60 2.13
N ASN A 276 15.71 -15.94 2.92
CA ASN A 276 15.81 -16.19 4.35
C ASN A 276 16.18 -17.66 4.70
N LEU A 277 16.67 -18.45 3.76
CA LEU A 277 17.02 -19.86 3.91
C LEU A 277 17.91 -20.16 5.14
N ASN A 278 18.74 -19.21 5.56
CA ASN A 278 19.62 -19.33 6.72
C ASN A 278 19.17 -18.43 7.90
N GLY A 279 17.88 -18.14 8.00
CA GLY A 279 17.25 -17.30 9.03
C GLY A 279 17.03 -15.87 8.58
N GLN A 280 18.09 -15.09 8.33
CA GLN A 280 17.97 -13.74 7.77
C GLN A 280 18.14 -13.73 6.25
N PHE A 281 17.50 -12.78 5.59
CA PHE A 281 17.67 -12.60 4.15
C PHE A 281 19.11 -12.32 3.77
N GLY A 282 19.65 -13.12 2.88
CA GLY A 282 20.99 -12.99 2.31
C GLY A 282 20.98 -13.30 0.82
N LEU A 283 22.02 -12.85 0.11
CA LEU A 283 22.14 -13.13 -1.32
C LEU A 283 22.85 -14.45 -1.56
N PHE A 284 22.28 -15.21 -2.48
CA PHE A 284 22.81 -16.45 -3.00
C PHE A 284 22.94 -16.35 -4.52
N GLU A 285 23.74 -17.26 -5.09
CA GLU A 285 23.83 -17.46 -6.54
C GLU A 285 23.70 -18.93 -6.90
N THR A 286 23.19 -19.19 -8.11
CA THR A 286 23.17 -20.54 -8.72
C THR A 286 23.26 -20.43 -10.24
N ALA A 287 23.55 -21.54 -10.91
CA ALA A 287 23.47 -21.64 -12.36
C ALA A 287 22.01 -21.57 -12.84
N MET A 288 21.80 -21.24 -14.11
CA MET A 288 20.49 -21.36 -14.75
C MET A 288 20.00 -22.80 -14.64
N PRO A 289 18.75 -23.03 -14.17
CA PRO A 289 18.21 -24.39 -14.11
C PRO A 289 17.96 -24.95 -15.52
N GLU A 290 18.24 -26.24 -15.71
CA GLU A 290 17.81 -26.95 -16.88
C GLU A 290 16.30 -27.24 -16.82
N LYS A 291 15.65 -27.41 -17.98
CA LYS A 291 14.18 -27.48 -18.09
C LYS A 291 13.54 -28.58 -17.25
N ASP A 292 14.19 -29.73 -17.10
CA ASP A 292 13.64 -30.95 -16.49
C ASP A 292 14.45 -31.42 -15.25
N VAL A 293 15.44 -30.67 -14.81
CA VAL A 293 16.28 -31.02 -13.67
C VAL A 293 15.78 -30.30 -12.42
N ASP A 294 15.25 -31.08 -11.49
CA ASP A 294 14.94 -30.66 -10.14
C ASP A 294 16.21 -30.05 -9.50
N THR A 295 16.29 -28.76 -9.37
CA THR A 295 17.44 -28.07 -8.77
C THR A 295 17.54 -28.47 -7.31
N ALA A 296 18.47 -29.35 -6.99
CA ALA A 296 18.72 -29.79 -5.63
C ALA A 296 19.15 -28.57 -4.78
N GLU A 297 18.68 -28.50 -3.54
CA GLU A 297 18.99 -27.48 -2.53
C GLU A 297 20.48 -27.15 -2.38
N SER A 298 21.36 -28.10 -2.76
CA SER A 298 22.81 -27.99 -2.62
C SER A 298 23.52 -27.03 -3.58
N ASN A 299 22.80 -26.46 -4.56
CA ASN A 299 23.44 -25.66 -5.61
C ASN A 299 23.45 -24.14 -5.32
N TRP A 300 22.78 -23.69 -4.29
CA TRP A 300 22.78 -22.26 -3.91
C TRP A 300 24.04 -21.92 -3.10
N LYS A 301 24.90 -21.12 -3.69
CA LYS A 301 26.11 -20.62 -3.03
C LYS A 301 25.84 -19.26 -2.41
N SER A 302 26.29 -19.07 -1.16
CA SER A 302 26.19 -17.76 -0.51
C SER A 302 27.05 -16.74 -1.28
N PHE A 303 26.41 -15.65 -1.73
CA PHE A 303 27.08 -14.54 -2.41
C PHE A 303 27.38 -13.40 -1.43
N LEU A 304 26.42 -13.00 -0.61
CA LEU A 304 26.56 -11.93 0.38
C LEU A 304 25.73 -12.25 1.63
N ARG A 305 26.35 -12.08 2.79
CA ARG A 305 25.66 -12.06 4.09
C ARG A 305 25.85 -10.70 4.74
N SER A 306 24.78 -10.16 5.32
CA SER A 306 24.79 -8.93 6.13
C SER A 306 24.24 -9.26 7.50
N GLU A 307 24.80 -8.67 8.55
CA GLU A 307 24.31 -8.84 9.95
C GLU A 307 22.85 -8.43 10.10
N ASN A 308 22.40 -7.42 9.33
CA ASN A 308 21.04 -6.91 9.36
C ASN A 308 20.19 -7.40 8.16
N GLY A 309 20.67 -8.40 7.43
CA GLY A 309 20.02 -8.92 6.25
C GLY A 309 20.19 -8.05 4.99
N VAL A 310 19.72 -8.57 3.88
CA VAL A 310 19.62 -7.87 2.59
C VAL A 310 18.16 -7.60 2.30
N GLU A 311 17.76 -6.33 2.22
CA GLU A 311 16.36 -5.97 1.97
C GLU A 311 15.97 -6.21 0.50
N GLN A 312 16.82 -5.75 -0.42
CA GLN A 312 16.62 -5.86 -1.88
C GLN A 312 17.95 -5.91 -2.60
N PHE A 313 17.94 -6.38 -3.82
CA PHE A 313 19.08 -6.29 -4.73
C PHE A 313 18.65 -5.96 -6.15
N TYR A 314 19.58 -5.46 -6.94
CA TYR A 314 19.36 -5.10 -8.34
C TYR A 314 20.60 -5.51 -9.15
N LEU A 315 20.37 -6.05 -10.33
CA LEU A 315 21.43 -6.48 -11.23
C LEU A 315 21.62 -5.45 -12.34
N TYR A 316 22.87 -5.13 -12.63
CA TYR A 316 23.29 -4.25 -13.71
C TYR A 316 24.47 -4.88 -14.47
N ASP A 317 24.71 -4.45 -15.71
CA ASP A 317 25.86 -4.92 -16.51
C ASP A 317 27.19 -4.73 -15.74
N ALA A 318 27.35 -3.61 -15.05
CA ALA A 318 28.56 -3.27 -14.30
C ALA A 318 28.68 -3.94 -12.91
N GLY A 319 27.64 -4.58 -12.39
CA GLY A 319 27.67 -5.24 -11.08
C GLY A 319 26.30 -5.34 -10.41
N LEU A 320 26.32 -5.88 -9.20
CA LEU A 320 25.16 -6.07 -8.33
C LEU A 320 25.08 -4.95 -7.31
N VAL A 321 23.88 -4.47 -7.07
CA VAL A 321 23.58 -3.48 -6.03
C VAL A 321 22.73 -4.13 -4.97
N ALA A 322 23.15 -4.09 -3.70
CA ALA A 322 22.40 -4.58 -2.56
C ALA A 322 21.97 -3.44 -1.65
N LEU A 323 20.73 -3.50 -1.14
CA LEU A 323 20.23 -2.66 -0.08
C LEU A 323 20.30 -3.43 1.24
N THR A 324 20.98 -2.83 2.20
CA THR A 324 21.11 -3.36 3.57
C THR A 324 20.75 -2.29 4.56
N LYS A 325 20.38 -2.66 5.79
CA LYS A 325 20.28 -1.71 6.90
C LYS A 325 21.55 -1.69 7.73
N GLN A 326 22.06 -0.50 7.99
CA GLN A 326 23.13 -0.26 8.95
C GLN A 326 22.66 0.84 9.91
N ASN A 327 22.65 0.56 11.21
CA ASN A 327 22.17 1.50 12.23
C ASN A 327 20.77 2.07 11.93
N ASN A 328 19.84 1.22 11.49
CA ASN A 328 18.49 1.58 11.03
C ASN A 328 18.42 2.55 9.84
N GLN A 329 19.52 2.71 9.10
CA GLN A 329 19.57 3.50 7.88
C GLN A 329 19.79 2.59 6.67
N THR A 330 18.99 2.78 5.63
CA THR A 330 19.16 2.05 4.37
C THR A 330 20.48 2.48 3.72
N THR A 331 21.32 1.49 3.42
CA THR A 331 22.61 1.65 2.75
C THR A 331 22.57 0.91 1.41
N ILE A 332 23.10 1.54 0.38
CA ILE A 332 23.33 0.93 -0.93
C ILE A 332 24.80 0.51 -1.04
N SER A 333 25.03 -0.75 -1.39
CA SER A 333 26.39 -1.28 -1.62
C SER A 333 26.48 -1.90 -3.01
N VAL A 334 27.54 -1.57 -3.74
CA VAL A 334 27.82 -2.08 -5.09
C VAL A 334 28.87 -3.16 -5.03
N TYR A 335 28.58 -4.30 -5.63
CA TYR A 335 29.48 -5.46 -5.72
C TYR A 335 29.77 -5.81 -7.18
N SER A 336 30.98 -6.26 -7.44
CA SER A 336 31.27 -7.01 -8.68
C SER A 336 30.67 -8.41 -8.61
N TYR A 337 30.50 -9.04 -9.75
CA TYR A 337 29.89 -10.38 -9.83
C TYR A 337 30.78 -11.51 -9.26
N ASP A 338 31.98 -11.21 -8.82
CA ASP A 338 32.83 -12.09 -8.02
C ASP A 338 32.70 -11.87 -6.49
N GLY A 339 31.74 -11.01 -6.07
CA GLY A 339 31.41 -10.77 -4.67
C GLY A 339 32.25 -9.68 -3.98
N LYS A 340 33.13 -8.99 -4.72
CA LYS A 340 33.94 -7.90 -4.14
C LYS A 340 33.17 -6.60 -4.06
N GLU A 341 33.09 -6.01 -2.85
CA GLU A 341 32.50 -4.68 -2.67
C GLU A 341 33.34 -3.61 -3.36
N LYS A 342 32.70 -2.78 -4.16
CA LYS A 342 33.28 -1.64 -4.87
C LYS A 342 33.03 -0.32 -4.15
N LYS A 343 31.83 -0.15 -3.61
CA LYS A 343 31.40 1.07 -2.93
C LYS A 343 30.18 0.83 -2.07
N SER A 344 30.14 1.53 -0.92
CA SER A 344 28.95 1.61 -0.06
C SER A 344 28.64 3.07 0.24
N LEU A 345 27.35 3.43 0.32
CA LEU A 345 26.91 4.77 0.71
C LEU A 345 25.54 4.73 1.38
N PRO A 346 25.31 5.52 2.42
CA PRO A 346 24.00 5.65 3.03
C PRO A 346 23.04 6.38 2.06
N LEU A 347 21.81 5.86 1.96
CA LEU A 347 20.72 6.52 1.22
C LEU A 347 19.91 7.46 2.10
N GLU A 348 19.74 7.09 3.35
CA GLU A 348 18.92 7.80 4.32
C GLU A 348 19.80 8.49 5.36
N SER A 349 19.32 9.59 5.89
CA SER A 349 19.88 10.29 7.03
C SER A 349 18.74 10.59 8.00
N GLU A 350 19.08 11.07 9.19
CA GLU A 350 18.08 11.42 10.19
C GLU A 350 17.02 12.38 9.62
N GLY A 351 15.75 11.98 9.71
CA GLY A 351 14.61 12.74 9.19
C GLY A 351 14.42 12.69 7.66
N ARG A 352 15.33 12.08 6.90
CA ARG A 352 15.19 11.90 5.44
C ARG A 352 14.97 10.43 5.09
N VAL A 353 14.07 10.18 4.17
CA VAL A 353 13.79 8.88 3.61
C VAL A 353 14.10 8.84 2.13
N ALA A 354 14.46 7.69 1.62
CA ALA A 354 14.79 7.51 0.22
C ALA A 354 14.10 6.30 -0.40
N TRP A 355 13.89 6.38 -1.70
CA TRP A 355 13.43 5.29 -2.55
C TRP A 355 14.38 5.13 -3.72
N LEU A 356 14.59 3.89 -4.11
CA LEU A 356 15.26 3.56 -5.36
C LEU A 356 14.23 3.39 -6.47
N SER A 357 14.58 3.85 -7.65
CA SER A 357 13.85 3.57 -8.88
C SER A 357 14.86 3.07 -9.90
N THR A 358 14.67 1.81 -10.31
CA THR A 358 15.41 1.26 -11.43
C THR A 358 14.82 1.82 -12.73
N LEU A 359 15.66 2.14 -13.68
CA LEU A 359 15.19 2.66 -14.97
C LEU A 359 14.67 1.56 -15.90
N GLY A 360 14.65 0.31 -15.44
CA GLY A 360 14.18 -0.84 -16.20
C GLY A 360 15.12 -1.31 -17.31
N ASP A 361 16.31 -0.74 -17.43
CA ASP A 361 17.33 -1.14 -18.39
C ASP A 361 18.61 -1.56 -17.66
N TYR A 362 18.86 -2.88 -17.66
CA TYR A 362 20.05 -3.51 -17.10
C TYR A 362 21.36 -2.88 -17.60
N ARG A 363 21.42 -2.48 -18.88
CA ARG A 363 22.62 -1.91 -19.53
C ARG A 363 22.83 -0.43 -19.24
N SER A 364 21.81 0.25 -18.71
CA SER A 364 21.93 1.67 -18.37
C SER A 364 22.92 1.93 -17.25
N ASN A 365 23.11 0.96 -16.34
CA ASN A 365 23.90 1.08 -15.11
C ASN A 365 23.50 2.28 -14.24
N LYS A 366 22.24 2.71 -14.31
CA LYS A 366 21.72 3.89 -13.63
C LYS A 366 20.65 3.52 -12.62
N ILE A 367 20.82 4.01 -11.38
CA ILE A 367 19.78 3.98 -10.35
C ILE A 367 19.36 5.39 -10.05
N ARG A 368 18.06 5.62 -10.00
CA ARG A 368 17.48 6.88 -9.53
C ARG A 368 17.18 6.77 -8.04
N ILE A 369 17.60 7.76 -7.30
CA ILE A 369 17.35 7.91 -5.88
C ILE A 369 16.43 9.11 -5.74
N ARG A 370 15.29 8.91 -5.06
CA ARG A 370 14.40 9.99 -4.66
C ARG A 370 14.44 10.11 -3.16
N SER A 371 14.96 11.21 -2.63
CA SER A 371 15.02 11.45 -1.19
C SER A 371 14.20 12.66 -0.79
N MET A 372 13.60 12.63 0.40
CA MET A 372 12.79 13.70 0.97
C MET A 372 12.58 13.53 2.47
N SER A 373 11.98 14.52 3.13
CA SER A 373 11.39 14.40 4.45
C SER A 373 10.00 15.00 4.47
N MET A 374 9.29 15.00 5.59
CA MET A 374 7.97 15.66 5.69
C MET A 374 8.04 17.16 5.38
N THR A 375 9.21 17.78 5.55
CA THR A 375 9.43 19.22 5.38
C THR A 375 10.54 19.56 4.36
N THR A 376 11.03 18.57 3.61
CA THR A 376 12.00 18.77 2.55
C THR A 376 11.45 18.19 1.25
N PRO A 377 11.25 19.03 0.22
CA PRO A 377 10.76 18.58 -1.08
C PRO A 377 11.62 17.48 -1.72
N PRO A 378 11.04 16.68 -2.63
CA PRO A 378 11.76 15.62 -3.32
C PRO A 378 13.01 16.12 -4.03
N LEU A 379 14.13 15.47 -3.72
CA LEU A 379 15.38 15.56 -4.45
C LEU A 379 15.57 14.29 -5.27
N TRP A 380 15.78 14.45 -6.57
CA TRP A 380 16.14 13.37 -7.47
C TRP A 380 17.64 13.37 -7.73
N GLU A 381 18.23 12.21 -7.50
CA GLU A 381 19.65 11.95 -7.73
C GLU A 381 19.79 10.73 -8.66
N GLU A 382 20.88 10.67 -9.39
CA GLU A 382 21.29 9.50 -10.16
C GLU A 382 22.58 8.94 -9.59
N PHE A 383 22.59 7.64 -9.35
CA PHE A 383 23.79 6.91 -9.04
C PHE A 383 24.20 6.01 -10.22
N ASP A 384 25.42 6.20 -10.69
CA ASP A 384 26.01 5.41 -11.77
C ASP A 384 26.78 4.21 -11.16
N VAL A 385 26.27 3.01 -11.38
CA VAL A 385 26.82 1.76 -10.85
C VAL A 385 28.19 1.43 -11.45
N LYS A 386 28.47 1.89 -12.67
CA LYS A 386 29.74 1.65 -13.37
C LYS A 386 30.85 2.60 -12.92
N VAL A 387 30.54 3.89 -12.84
CA VAL A 387 31.49 4.94 -12.46
C VAL A 387 31.54 5.19 -10.94
N LEU A 388 30.54 4.69 -10.22
CA LEU A 388 30.40 4.81 -8.76
C LEU A 388 30.24 6.27 -8.27
N THR A 389 29.56 7.09 -9.05
CA THR A 389 29.31 8.50 -8.75
C THR A 389 27.82 8.79 -8.59
N LYS A 390 27.52 9.73 -7.70
CA LYS A 390 26.17 10.24 -7.47
C LYS A 390 26.10 11.69 -7.97
N THR A 391 25.07 12.01 -8.73
CA THR A 391 24.80 13.35 -9.27
C THR A 391 23.39 13.80 -8.96
N ASN A 392 23.22 15.06 -8.59
CA ASN A 392 21.91 15.67 -8.43
C ASN A 392 21.31 15.92 -9.81
N LEU A 393 20.06 15.52 -9.98
CA LEU A 393 19.30 15.74 -11.23
C LEU A 393 18.39 16.94 -11.11
N SER A 394 17.51 16.91 -10.12
CA SER A 394 16.52 17.95 -9.94
C SER A 394 15.95 17.90 -8.51
N GLN A 395 15.48 19.05 -8.05
CA GLN A 395 14.71 19.20 -6.83
C GLN A 395 13.39 19.87 -7.15
N ASP A 396 12.29 19.34 -6.60
CA ASP A 396 11.00 19.99 -6.72
C ASP A 396 11.04 21.31 -5.92
N ILE A 397 10.63 22.40 -6.54
CA ILE A 397 10.50 23.73 -5.93
C ILE A 397 9.03 24.05 -5.79
N TYR A 398 8.58 24.37 -4.59
CA TYR A 398 7.21 24.75 -4.30
C TYR A 398 7.12 26.23 -4.00
N HIS A 399 6.21 26.95 -4.66
CA HIS A 399 6.05 28.39 -4.50
C HIS A 399 5.59 28.72 -3.07
N GLY A 400 6.24 29.73 -2.48
CA GLY A 400 5.91 30.18 -1.11
C GLY A 400 6.30 29.22 0.03
N PHE A 401 7.01 28.12 -0.29
CA PHE A 401 7.48 27.14 0.69
C PHE A 401 8.98 27.26 0.95
N SER A 402 9.36 27.26 2.23
CA SER A 402 10.77 27.18 2.67
C SER A 402 10.90 26.11 3.75
N SER A 403 11.71 25.07 3.52
CA SER A 403 11.96 24.00 4.50
C SER A 403 12.47 24.53 5.85
N GLN A 404 13.09 25.72 5.86
CA GLN A 404 13.65 26.34 7.09
C GLN A 404 12.57 26.79 8.07
N ASP A 405 11.34 27.01 7.62
CA ASP A 405 10.23 27.45 8.46
C ASP A 405 9.60 26.30 9.26
N TYR A 406 9.99 25.06 8.97
CA TYR A 406 9.38 23.86 9.55
C TYR A 406 10.40 23.03 10.32
N VAL A 407 9.88 22.15 11.17
CA VAL A 407 10.62 21.09 11.87
C VAL A 407 10.08 19.76 11.41
N SER A 408 10.96 18.81 11.12
CA SER A 408 10.65 17.39 10.99
C SER A 408 11.56 16.64 11.95
N GLN A 409 10.97 15.85 12.85
CA GLN A 409 11.71 15.10 13.86
C GLN A 409 11.05 13.76 14.15
N ARG A 410 11.75 12.91 14.89
CA ARG A 410 11.26 11.64 15.38
C ARG A 410 11.35 11.60 16.90
N ILE A 411 10.29 11.14 17.54
CA ILE A 411 10.25 10.83 18.96
C ILE A 411 10.05 9.33 19.15
N MET A 412 10.48 8.83 20.30
CA MET A 412 10.25 7.44 20.70
C MET A 412 9.22 7.40 21.82
N VAL A 413 8.16 6.62 21.63
CA VAL A 413 7.04 6.51 22.56
C VAL A 413 7.03 5.12 23.18
N LYS A 414 6.98 5.05 24.49
CA LYS A 414 6.90 3.75 25.22
C LYS A 414 5.52 3.15 25.09
N SER A 415 5.44 1.89 24.63
CA SER A 415 4.22 1.09 24.54
C SER A 415 4.54 -0.35 24.91
N GLN A 416 3.95 -0.87 25.97
CA GLN A 416 4.04 -2.28 26.38
C GLN A 416 5.47 -2.87 26.33
N GLY A 417 6.46 -2.12 26.81
CA GLY A 417 7.85 -2.56 26.90
C GLY A 417 8.68 -2.38 25.63
N VAL A 418 8.12 -1.81 24.57
CA VAL A 418 8.83 -1.42 23.36
C VAL A 418 8.82 0.10 23.18
N GLU A 419 9.71 0.62 22.35
CA GLU A 419 9.73 2.03 21.92
C GLU A 419 9.19 2.13 20.49
N VAL A 420 8.05 2.82 20.33
CA VAL A 420 7.38 3.05 19.06
C VAL A 420 7.89 4.37 18.46
N PRO A 421 8.48 4.35 17.26
CA PRO A 421 8.88 5.59 16.59
C PRO A 421 7.66 6.36 16.11
N VAL A 422 7.66 7.67 16.32
CA VAL A 422 6.66 8.59 15.78
C VAL A 422 7.40 9.71 15.06
N SER A 423 7.21 9.78 13.74
CA SER A 423 7.73 10.90 12.93
C SER A 423 6.70 12.02 12.94
N LEU A 424 7.13 13.25 13.20
CA LEU A 424 6.22 14.39 13.24
C LEU A 424 6.84 15.64 12.59
N ALA A 425 5.97 16.52 12.12
CA ALA A 425 6.34 17.80 11.55
C ALA A 425 5.37 18.91 11.98
N TYR A 426 5.91 20.12 12.10
CA TYR A 426 5.16 21.34 12.40
C TYR A 426 5.85 22.58 11.86
N ARG A 427 5.13 23.68 11.75
CA ARG A 427 5.67 24.99 11.42
C ARG A 427 6.16 25.69 12.69
N LYS A 428 7.41 26.17 12.71
CA LYS A 428 8.10 26.70 13.90
C LYS A 428 7.35 27.86 14.59
N ASP A 429 6.90 28.82 13.78
CA ASP A 429 6.23 30.04 14.25
C ASP A 429 4.74 29.82 14.61
N LYS A 430 4.22 28.59 14.42
CA LYS A 430 2.83 28.21 14.70
C LYS A 430 2.69 27.17 15.83
N LEU A 431 3.80 26.67 16.36
CA LEU A 431 3.74 25.75 17.49
C LEU A 431 3.28 26.51 18.74
N SER A 432 2.17 26.09 19.32
CA SER A 432 1.63 26.56 20.58
C SER A 432 1.36 25.39 21.52
N ASP A 433 1.12 25.64 22.80
CA ASP A 433 0.87 24.61 23.80
C ASP A 433 -0.40 23.79 23.51
N ASN A 434 -1.35 24.38 22.79
CA ASN A 434 -2.59 23.75 22.35
C ASN A 434 -2.65 23.52 20.83
N ALA A 435 -1.50 23.48 20.13
CA ALA A 435 -1.46 23.15 18.71
C ALA A 435 -2.04 21.75 18.47
N PRO A 436 -3.10 21.59 17.66
CA PRO A 436 -3.74 20.30 17.45
C PRO A 436 -2.83 19.34 16.69
N VAL A 437 -3.02 18.04 16.92
CA VAL A 437 -2.26 16.97 16.26
C VAL A 437 -3.17 16.21 15.31
N VAL A 438 -2.71 15.97 14.08
CA VAL A 438 -3.27 14.98 13.16
C VAL A 438 -2.32 13.79 13.11
N LEU A 439 -2.76 12.66 13.65
CA LEU A 439 -2.00 11.42 13.75
C LEU A 439 -2.45 10.41 12.70
N TYR A 440 -1.53 9.95 11.86
CA TYR A 440 -1.74 8.92 10.85
C TYR A 440 -1.10 7.58 11.27
N GLY A 441 -1.77 6.46 10.97
CA GLY A 441 -1.22 5.13 11.15
C GLY A 441 -1.77 4.10 10.15
N TYR A 442 -1.03 2.97 9.98
CA TYR A 442 -1.45 1.85 9.13
C TYR A 442 -1.35 0.51 9.85
N GLY A 443 -0.14 0.09 10.26
CA GLY A 443 0.11 -0.99 11.21
C GLY A 443 -0.19 -2.41 10.72
N ALA A 444 0.02 -2.72 9.43
CA ALA A 444 -0.24 -4.03 8.87
C ALA A 444 0.71 -4.38 7.71
N TYR A 445 0.78 -5.69 7.40
CA TYR A 445 1.47 -6.28 6.24
C TYR A 445 2.98 -5.94 6.16
N GLY A 446 3.62 -5.63 7.28
CA GLY A 446 5.02 -5.19 7.26
C GLY A 446 5.26 -3.91 6.46
N PHE A 447 4.20 -3.16 6.16
CA PHE A 447 4.33 -1.94 5.35
C PHE A 447 4.89 -0.78 6.16
N THR A 448 6.01 -0.21 5.70
CA THR A 448 6.63 0.96 6.34
C THR A 448 6.05 2.25 5.79
N MET A 449 5.27 2.98 6.60
CA MET A 449 4.84 4.33 6.28
C MET A 449 6.02 5.29 6.40
N LYS A 450 6.60 5.67 5.25
CA LYS A 450 7.72 6.61 5.24
C LYS A 450 7.22 8.06 5.39
N PRO A 451 7.91 8.92 6.18
CA PRO A 451 7.56 10.34 6.35
C PRO A 451 7.99 11.17 5.12
N TYR A 452 7.23 11.05 4.04
CA TYR A 452 7.51 11.75 2.78
C TYR A 452 6.87 13.14 2.70
N PHE A 453 7.39 13.97 1.81
CA PHE A 453 6.87 15.32 1.55
C PHE A 453 5.54 15.27 0.82
N MET A 454 4.56 15.95 1.37
CA MET A 454 3.26 16.18 0.73
C MET A 454 2.89 17.67 0.86
N PRO A 455 2.69 18.40 -0.25
CA PRO A 455 2.26 19.80 -0.17
C PRO A 455 0.91 19.95 0.54
N GLN A 456 0.04 18.94 0.48
CA GLN A 456 -1.21 18.91 1.23
C GLN A 456 -0.98 18.93 2.74
N THR A 457 -0.01 18.16 3.24
CA THR A 457 0.35 18.17 4.67
C THR A 457 0.88 19.53 5.09
N VAL A 458 1.69 20.19 4.24
CA VAL A 458 2.18 21.54 4.52
C VAL A 458 1.04 22.51 4.82
N SER A 459 -0.10 22.38 4.13
CA SER A 459 -1.27 23.26 4.40
C SER A 459 -1.86 23.08 5.79
N LEU A 460 -1.74 21.89 6.39
CA LEU A 460 -2.09 21.67 7.81
C LEU A 460 -1.07 22.33 8.75
N LEU A 461 0.24 22.17 8.44
CA LEU A 461 1.30 22.78 9.24
C LEU A 461 1.17 24.31 9.25
N ASP A 462 0.80 24.91 8.12
CA ASP A 462 0.54 26.36 7.99
C ASP A 462 -0.67 26.83 8.80
N GLN A 463 -1.62 25.94 9.10
CA GLN A 463 -2.74 26.20 10.00
C GLN A 463 -2.38 25.99 11.49
N GLY A 464 -1.12 25.67 11.80
CA GLY A 464 -0.64 25.40 13.15
C GLY A 464 -0.96 24.00 13.66
N VAL A 465 -1.21 23.05 12.76
CA VAL A 465 -1.39 21.64 13.07
C VAL A 465 -0.04 20.94 13.12
N ILE A 466 0.16 20.06 14.09
CA ILE A 466 1.25 19.08 14.09
C ILE A 466 0.78 17.87 13.31
N TYR A 467 1.51 17.45 12.27
CA TYR A 467 1.21 16.21 11.56
C TYR A 467 2.16 15.12 11.99
N ALA A 468 1.65 13.95 12.38
CA ALA A 468 2.43 12.85 12.91
C ALA A 468 2.09 11.52 12.22
N ILE A 469 3.09 10.62 12.14
CA ILE A 469 2.95 9.25 11.65
C ILE A 469 3.48 8.31 12.73
N ALA A 470 2.61 7.44 13.25
CA ALA A 470 3.01 6.39 14.18
C ALA A 470 3.49 5.14 13.40
N HIS A 471 4.71 4.71 13.68
CA HIS A 471 5.31 3.51 13.07
C HIS A 471 5.10 2.29 13.97
N VAL A 472 3.84 1.95 14.19
CA VAL A 472 3.40 0.89 15.10
C VAL A 472 3.86 -0.50 14.67
N ARG A 473 3.90 -1.46 15.61
CA ARG A 473 4.07 -2.89 15.31
C ARG A 473 3.02 -3.37 14.31
N GLY A 474 3.32 -4.41 13.53
CA GLY A 474 2.53 -4.83 12.37
C GLY A 474 2.93 -4.12 11.08
N GLY A 475 3.57 -2.93 11.15
CA GLY A 475 4.32 -2.32 10.07
C GLY A 475 5.74 -2.86 9.96
N GLY A 476 6.51 -2.39 8.97
CA GLY A 476 7.87 -2.86 8.68
C GLY A 476 9.00 -1.96 9.15
N TYR A 477 8.75 -1.01 10.05
CA TYR A 477 9.73 0.03 10.39
C TYR A 477 11.06 -0.53 10.89
N PHE A 478 11.03 -1.51 11.81
CA PHE A 478 12.20 -2.23 12.29
C PHE A 478 12.39 -3.63 11.65
N GLY A 479 11.77 -3.86 10.47
CA GLY A 479 11.90 -5.12 9.74
C GLY A 479 10.87 -6.17 10.11
N ALA A 480 11.18 -7.44 9.80
CA ALA A 480 10.25 -8.56 9.92
C ALA A 480 9.75 -8.78 11.36
N ASP A 481 10.63 -8.71 12.36
CA ASP A 481 10.27 -8.90 13.76
C ASP A 481 9.24 -7.86 14.25
N TRP A 482 9.30 -6.64 13.73
CA TRP A 482 8.35 -5.58 14.04
C TRP A 482 6.96 -5.87 13.46
N HIS A 483 6.93 -6.48 12.28
CA HIS A 483 5.71 -6.97 11.66
C HIS A 483 5.11 -8.12 12.46
N GLU A 484 5.91 -9.15 12.77
CA GLU A 484 5.48 -10.34 13.52
C GLU A 484 4.84 -9.99 14.89
N GLN A 485 5.35 -8.97 15.56
CA GLN A 485 4.85 -8.52 16.86
C GLN A 485 3.51 -7.76 16.78
N GLY A 486 2.97 -7.49 15.60
CA GLY A 486 1.72 -6.74 15.39
C GLY A 486 0.76 -7.40 14.40
N ARG A 487 0.87 -8.72 14.15
CA ARG A 487 -0.06 -9.47 13.28
C ARG A 487 -0.69 -10.68 13.96
N GLY A 488 -1.72 -11.26 13.38
CA GLY A 488 -2.42 -12.44 13.87
C GLY A 488 -2.90 -12.27 15.30
N VAL A 489 -2.52 -13.19 16.19
CA VAL A 489 -2.89 -13.13 17.62
C VAL A 489 -2.28 -11.95 18.37
N LEU A 490 -1.27 -11.31 17.82
CA LEU A 490 -0.60 -10.14 18.38
C LEU A 490 -1.10 -8.80 17.80
N LYS A 491 -2.13 -8.81 16.96
CA LYS A 491 -2.66 -7.62 16.27
C LYS A 491 -3.04 -6.48 17.21
N ALA A 492 -3.53 -6.78 18.39
CA ALA A 492 -3.84 -5.78 19.42
C ALA A 492 -2.65 -4.89 19.79
N ASN A 493 -1.41 -5.36 19.61
CA ASN A 493 -0.21 -4.55 19.89
C ASN A 493 -0.13 -3.32 18.97
N SER A 494 -0.56 -3.43 17.71
CA SER A 494 -0.60 -2.29 16.77
C SER A 494 -1.53 -1.20 17.31
N ILE A 495 -2.70 -1.59 17.80
CA ILE A 495 -3.72 -0.67 18.35
C ILE A 495 -3.20 -0.01 19.62
N ASN A 496 -2.60 -0.78 20.53
CA ASN A 496 -2.02 -0.26 21.76
C ASN A 496 -0.88 0.75 21.49
N ASP A 497 -0.05 0.48 20.48
CA ASP A 497 1.02 1.37 20.06
C ASP A 497 0.47 2.70 19.52
N PHE A 498 -0.62 2.67 18.74
CA PHE A 498 -1.24 3.86 18.21
C PHE A 498 -1.90 4.70 19.30
N THR A 499 -2.58 4.04 20.24
CA THR A 499 -3.18 4.69 21.43
C THR A 499 -2.09 5.34 22.28
N ALA A 500 -0.96 4.65 22.52
CA ALA A 500 0.18 5.22 23.23
C ALA A 500 0.80 6.41 22.51
N ALA A 501 0.91 6.35 21.18
CA ALA A 501 1.38 7.46 20.37
C ALA A 501 0.45 8.68 20.46
N ALA A 502 -0.87 8.48 20.41
CA ALA A 502 -1.86 9.53 20.60
C ALA A 502 -1.74 10.17 21.99
N GLN A 503 -1.63 9.37 23.05
CA GLN A 503 -1.45 9.85 24.42
C GLN A 503 -0.15 10.65 24.60
N ALA A 504 0.96 10.21 24.01
CA ALA A 504 2.22 10.94 24.07
C ALA A 504 2.15 12.27 23.29
N LEU A 505 1.47 12.29 22.15
CA LEU A 505 1.31 13.49 21.33
C LEU A 505 0.34 14.49 21.96
N LYS A 506 -0.64 14.05 22.74
CA LYS A 506 -1.50 14.94 23.54
C LYS A 506 -0.69 15.84 24.47
N HIS A 507 0.42 15.33 25.02
CA HIS A 507 1.32 16.05 25.91
C HIS A 507 2.67 16.41 25.29
N PHE A 508 2.77 16.37 23.96
CA PHE A 508 4.02 16.69 23.27
C PHE A 508 4.48 18.11 23.61
N ASP A 509 5.80 18.25 23.90
CA ASP A 509 6.49 19.51 24.23
C ASP A 509 5.81 20.28 25.40
N GLY A 510 5.27 19.52 26.38
CA GLY A 510 4.64 20.11 27.58
C GLY A 510 3.26 20.72 27.35
N GLY A 511 2.69 20.57 26.16
CA GLY A 511 1.36 21.09 25.81
C GLY A 511 0.20 20.20 26.27
N GLU A 512 -1.02 20.68 26.01
CA GLU A 512 -2.28 19.91 26.11
C GLU A 512 -2.98 20.06 24.76
N ARG A 513 -3.09 18.98 23.98
CA ARG A 513 -3.42 19.03 22.55
C ARG A 513 -4.59 18.13 22.21
N ASP A 514 -5.48 18.61 21.36
CA ASP A 514 -6.47 17.77 20.71
C ASP A 514 -5.80 16.86 19.67
N VAL A 515 -6.08 15.56 19.71
CA VAL A 515 -5.55 14.58 18.77
C VAL A 515 -6.64 14.10 17.82
N TYR A 516 -6.40 14.24 16.54
CA TYR A 516 -7.26 13.78 15.44
C TYR A 516 -6.59 12.62 14.74
N ALA A 517 -7.34 11.57 14.40
CA ALA A 517 -6.79 10.36 13.81
C ALA A 517 -7.16 10.21 12.32
N ILE A 518 -6.23 9.74 11.51
CA ILE A 518 -6.49 9.33 10.12
C ILE A 518 -6.01 7.90 9.91
N GLY A 519 -6.85 7.03 9.32
CA GLY A 519 -6.50 5.68 8.92
C GLY A 519 -7.18 5.25 7.62
N SER A 520 -6.53 4.37 6.86
CA SER A 520 -7.07 3.84 5.61
C SER A 520 -6.90 2.33 5.57
N SER A 521 -7.92 1.60 5.06
CA SER A 521 -7.85 0.14 4.95
C SER A 521 -7.55 -0.50 6.30
N ALA A 522 -6.47 -1.29 6.45
CA ALA A 522 -5.98 -1.80 7.74
C ALA A 522 -5.73 -0.69 8.79
N GLY A 523 -5.35 0.52 8.37
CA GLY A 523 -5.28 1.69 9.25
C GLY A 523 -6.64 2.10 9.82
N GLY A 524 -7.73 1.72 9.18
CA GLY A 524 -9.10 1.85 9.72
C GLY A 524 -9.30 0.99 10.95
N THR A 525 -8.84 -0.27 10.95
CA THR A 525 -8.83 -1.16 12.13
C THR A 525 -8.05 -0.53 13.28
N LEU A 526 -6.87 0.02 12.95
CA LEU A 526 -5.99 0.67 13.92
C LEU A 526 -6.68 1.86 14.61
N VAL A 527 -7.24 2.78 13.82
CA VAL A 527 -7.92 3.99 14.32
C VAL A 527 -9.21 3.63 15.07
N ALA A 528 -10.07 2.79 14.48
CA ALA A 528 -11.33 2.38 15.10
C ALA A 528 -11.11 1.61 16.41
N GLY A 529 -10.16 0.67 16.44
CA GLY A 529 -9.79 -0.06 17.64
C GLY A 529 -9.25 0.85 18.74
N SER A 530 -8.41 1.83 18.38
CA SER A 530 -7.88 2.80 19.37
C SER A 530 -8.97 3.74 19.91
N ILE A 531 -9.90 4.17 19.09
CA ILE A 531 -11.05 4.98 19.52
C ILE A 531 -11.96 4.14 20.44
N ASN A 532 -12.20 2.88 20.14
CA ASN A 532 -12.99 2.01 21.04
C ASN A 532 -12.32 1.84 22.42
N GLN A 533 -10.97 1.80 22.48
CA GLN A 533 -10.24 1.69 23.75
C GLN A 533 -10.23 2.99 24.55
N ALA A 534 -10.18 4.14 23.90
CA ALA A 534 -10.04 5.44 24.53
C ALA A 534 -10.73 6.54 23.70
N PRO A 535 -12.08 6.57 23.67
CA PRO A 535 -12.81 7.50 22.84
C PRO A 535 -12.56 8.98 23.18
N ASP A 536 -12.33 9.30 24.44
CA ASP A 536 -12.02 10.65 24.96
C ASP A 536 -10.60 11.13 24.63
N LEU A 537 -9.74 10.24 24.16
CA LEU A 537 -8.39 10.60 23.71
C LEU A 537 -8.40 11.32 22.36
N PHE A 538 -9.43 11.10 21.56
CA PHE A 538 -9.51 11.60 20.20
C PHE A 538 -10.58 12.67 20.04
N ALA A 539 -10.23 13.80 19.43
CA ALA A 539 -11.15 14.91 19.13
C ALA A 539 -11.86 14.77 17.77
N GLY A 540 -11.48 13.81 16.97
CA GLY A 540 -12.11 13.49 15.69
C GLY A 540 -11.32 12.47 14.87
N ALA A 541 -11.96 11.87 13.85
CA ALA A 541 -11.30 10.89 12.99
C ALA A 541 -11.79 10.92 11.54
N VAL A 542 -10.89 10.56 10.62
CA VAL A 542 -11.18 10.25 9.22
C VAL A 542 -10.74 8.83 8.94
N MET A 543 -11.65 7.98 8.49
CA MET A 543 -11.36 6.62 8.11
C MET A 543 -11.76 6.35 6.66
N LYS A 544 -10.82 5.86 5.85
CA LYS A 544 -11.03 5.60 4.43
C LYS A 544 -11.01 4.11 4.16
N VAL A 545 -12.06 3.61 3.52
CA VAL A 545 -12.26 2.18 3.21
C VAL A 545 -11.82 1.27 4.37
N PRO A 546 -12.33 1.52 5.61
CA PRO A 546 -11.78 0.95 6.82
C PRO A 546 -12.14 -0.53 6.97
N PHE A 547 -11.14 -1.38 7.26
CA PHE A 547 -11.34 -2.79 7.59
C PHE A 547 -11.70 -2.92 9.08
N VAL A 548 -12.98 -3.00 9.40
CA VAL A 548 -13.50 -2.86 10.78
C VAL A 548 -14.47 -3.94 11.24
N ASP A 549 -14.88 -4.85 10.35
CA ASP A 549 -15.69 -6.05 10.65
C ASP A 549 -14.84 -7.31 10.43
N VAL A 550 -13.74 -7.38 11.17
CA VAL A 550 -12.63 -8.32 10.93
C VAL A 550 -13.09 -9.76 11.02
N VAL A 551 -13.84 -10.11 12.09
CA VAL A 551 -14.30 -11.49 12.31
C VAL A 551 -15.28 -11.91 11.22
N ALA A 552 -16.22 -11.05 10.82
CA ALA A 552 -17.18 -11.39 9.79
C ALA A 552 -16.50 -11.58 8.42
N SER A 553 -15.60 -10.66 8.05
CA SER A 553 -14.88 -10.74 6.77
C SER A 553 -13.93 -11.94 6.71
N MET A 554 -13.19 -12.21 7.78
CA MET A 554 -12.28 -13.37 7.82
C MET A 554 -13.00 -14.70 7.94
N SER A 555 -14.25 -14.73 8.40
CA SER A 555 -15.06 -15.95 8.47
C SER A 555 -15.72 -16.31 7.14
N ASP A 556 -15.78 -15.39 6.18
CA ASP A 556 -16.42 -15.60 4.88
C ASP A 556 -15.40 -15.85 3.77
N THR A 557 -15.13 -17.11 3.51
CA THR A 557 -14.22 -17.54 2.43
C THR A 557 -14.78 -17.27 1.02
N THR A 558 -15.99 -16.76 0.90
CA THR A 558 -16.57 -16.36 -0.40
C THR A 558 -16.19 -14.93 -0.78
N LEU A 559 -15.73 -14.13 0.19
CA LEU A 559 -15.19 -12.81 -0.10
C LEU A 559 -13.82 -12.91 -0.78
N PRO A 560 -13.51 -11.98 -1.67
CA PRO A 560 -12.21 -11.95 -2.34
C PRO A 560 -11.04 -11.91 -1.36
N LEU A 561 -10.01 -12.70 -1.63
CA LEU A 561 -8.72 -12.71 -0.93
C LEU A 561 -8.76 -13.09 0.58
N THR A 562 -9.89 -13.54 1.15
CA THR A 562 -10.00 -13.84 2.58
C THR A 562 -8.95 -14.84 3.06
N ALA A 563 -8.79 -15.97 2.36
CA ALA A 563 -7.86 -17.02 2.79
C ALA A 563 -6.38 -16.54 2.79
N GLN A 564 -6.02 -15.61 1.91
CA GLN A 564 -4.68 -15.03 1.83
C GLN A 564 -4.38 -14.04 2.97
N GLN A 565 -5.40 -13.64 3.72
CA GLN A 565 -5.28 -12.66 4.80
C GLN A 565 -5.16 -13.31 6.20
N TYR A 566 -5.26 -14.63 6.27
CA TYR A 566 -5.27 -15.35 7.57
C TYR A 566 -3.99 -15.15 8.39
N GLY A 567 -2.85 -15.02 7.76
CA GLY A 567 -1.62 -14.78 8.49
C GLY A 567 -1.53 -13.36 9.06
N GLU A 568 -2.08 -12.37 8.40
CA GLU A 568 -2.10 -11.00 8.91
C GLU A 568 -3.13 -10.79 10.02
N TRP A 569 -4.36 -11.35 9.86
CA TRP A 569 -5.48 -11.05 10.75
C TRP A 569 -5.83 -12.20 11.70
N GLY A 570 -5.51 -13.44 11.32
CA GLY A 570 -5.89 -14.65 12.01
C GLY A 570 -6.88 -15.50 11.21
N ASN A 571 -6.84 -16.82 11.45
CA ASN A 571 -7.78 -17.78 10.87
C ASN A 571 -8.90 -18.06 11.87
N PRO A 572 -10.16 -17.65 11.63
CA PRO A 572 -11.27 -17.82 12.56
C PRO A 572 -11.69 -19.28 12.79
N THR A 573 -11.21 -20.22 11.98
CA THR A 573 -11.42 -21.65 12.22
C THR A 573 -10.57 -22.19 13.37
N LEU A 574 -9.57 -21.44 13.80
CA LEU A 574 -8.69 -21.76 14.94
C LEU A 574 -9.16 -21.00 16.18
N PRO A 575 -9.61 -21.69 17.25
CA PRO A 575 -10.27 -21.03 18.40
C PRO A 575 -9.45 -19.94 19.08
N GLU A 576 -8.13 -20.12 19.19
CA GLU A 576 -7.22 -19.13 19.78
C GLU A 576 -7.14 -17.86 18.93
N GLN A 577 -7.03 -18.03 17.60
CA GLN A 577 -6.97 -16.91 16.67
C GLN A 577 -8.31 -16.17 16.60
N LEU A 578 -9.43 -16.90 16.55
CA LEU A 578 -10.77 -16.29 16.62
C LEU A 578 -10.94 -15.45 17.89
N LYS A 579 -10.53 -15.98 19.05
CA LYS A 579 -10.59 -15.24 20.32
C LYS A 579 -9.76 -13.96 20.27
N ALA A 580 -8.56 -14.03 19.70
CA ALA A 580 -7.71 -12.84 19.52
C ALA A 580 -8.37 -11.83 18.60
N MET A 581 -8.94 -12.25 17.46
CA MET A 581 -9.66 -11.39 16.53
C MET A 581 -10.85 -10.69 17.20
N GLN A 582 -11.67 -11.43 17.94
CA GLN A 582 -12.82 -10.89 18.69
C GLN A 582 -12.41 -9.81 19.70
N ALA A 583 -11.21 -9.93 20.28
CA ALA A 583 -10.73 -8.98 21.28
C ALA A 583 -10.35 -7.61 20.70
N TYR A 584 -10.02 -7.52 19.41
CA TYR A 584 -9.67 -6.25 18.78
C TYR A 584 -10.60 -5.82 17.65
N ASP A 585 -11.53 -6.67 17.20
CA ASP A 585 -12.47 -6.34 16.12
C ASP A 585 -13.25 -5.05 16.44
N PRO A 586 -13.15 -4.01 15.62
CA PRO A 586 -13.77 -2.73 15.94
C PRO A 586 -15.28 -2.79 16.12
N ILE A 587 -16.00 -3.51 15.26
CA ILE A 587 -17.48 -3.61 15.36
C ILE A 587 -17.91 -4.34 16.63
N LEU A 588 -17.23 -5.44 16.99
CA LEU A 588 -17.58 -6.23 18.17
C LEU A 588 -17.29 -5.52 19.50
N ASN A 589 -16.40 -4.52 19.47
CA ASN A 589 -15.97 -3.81 20.68
C ASN A 589 -16.52 -2.38 20.78
N ILE A 590 -17.59 -2.05 20.02
CA ILE A 590 -18.35 -0.82 20.23
C ILE A 590 -19.14 -0.96 21.53
N HIS A 591 -18.98 -0.01 22.43
CA HIS A 591 -19.72 0.08 23.69
C HIS A 591 -20.34 1.45 23.87
N LYS A 592 -21.19 1.61 24.88
CA LYS A 592 -21.83 2.89 25.15
C LYS A 592 -20.84 3.87 25.76
N ASP A 593 -20.46 4.90 25.00
CA ASP A 593 -19.50 5.92 25.38
C ASP A 593 -19.67 7.17 24.50
N ALA A 594 -18.97 8.27 24.81
CA ALA A 594 -18.96 9.49 24.03
C ALA A 594 -17.92 9.43 22.91
N TYR A 595 -18.29 8.86 21.77
CA TYR A 595 -17.41 8.77 20.61
C TYR A 595 -17.12 10.13 19.97
N PRO A 596 -15.89 10.35 19.43
CA PRO A 596 -15.54 11.58 18.73
C PRO A 596 -16.27 11.73 17.39
N PRO A 597 -16.37 12.94 16.83
CA PRO A 597 -16.81 13.15 15.45
C PRO A 597 -16.04 12.32 14.45
N MET A 598 -16.72 11.72 13.45
CA MET A 598 -16.10 10.83 12.46
C MET A 598 -16.59 11.09 11.04
N LEU A 599 -15.66 11.04 10.10
CA LEU A 599 -15.93 10.91 8.65
C LEU A 599 -15.42 9.56 8.17
N VAL A 600 -16.34 8.71 7.71
CA VAL A 600 -16.03 7.39 7.13
C VAL A 600 -16.34 7.42 5.65
N GLN A 601 -15.38 6.97 4.84
CA GLN A 601 -15.48 6.94 3.38
C GLN A 601 -15.35 5.51 2.88
N VAL A 602 -16.25 5.11 1.97
CA VAL A 602 -16.28 3.75 1.40
C VAL A 602 -16.48 3.80 -0.11
N GLY A 603 -15.93 2.82 -0.82
CA GLY A 603 -16.18 2.59 -2.25
C GLY A 603 -17.18 1.45 -2.43
N LEU A 604 -18.26 1.66 -3.21
CA LEU A 604 -19.28 0.63 -3.42
C LEU A 604 -18.70 -0.62 -4.08
N ASN A 605 -17.74 -0.44 -5.00
CA ASN A 605 -17.14 -1.53 -5.78
C ASN A 605 -15.88 -2.13 -5.14
N ASP A 606 -15.60 -1.78 -3.89
CA ASP A 606 -14.42 -2.29 -3.18
C ASP A 606 -14.48 -3.82 -3.02
N GLN A 607 -13.44 -4.50 -3.57
CA GLN A 607 -13.29 -5.95 -3.52
C GLN A 607 -12.35 -6.41 -2.41
N ARG A 608 -11.62 -5.48 -1.77
CA ARG A 608 -10.68 -5.79 -0.69
C ARG A 608 -11.30 -5.60 0.68
N VAL A 609 -11.99 -4.46 0.85
CA VAL A 609 -12.71 -4.10 2.07
C VAL A 609 -14.12 -3.70 1.67
N PRO A 610 -15.10 -4.60 1.81
CA PRO A 610 -16.46 -4.32 1.40
C PRO A 610 -17.03 -3.06 2.03
N TYR A 611 -17.76 -2.24 1.25
CA TYR A 611 -18.34 -0.97 1.68
C TYR A 611 -19.16 -1.07 2.98
N TRP A 612 -19.80 -2.24 3.20
CA TRP A 612 -20.67 -2.46 4.33
C TRP A 612 -19.93 -2.47 5.67
N GLU A 613 -18.64 -2.75 5.71
CA GLU A 613 -17.85 -2.70 6.95
C GLU A 613 -17.88 -1.29 7.55
N GLY A 614 -17.43 -0.29 6.80
CA GLY A 614 -17.45 1.09 7.24
C GLY A 614 -18.86 1.64 7.49
N ALA A 615 -19.83 1.23 6.66
CA ALA A 615 -21.22 1.62 6.81
C ALA A 615 -21.86 1.08 8.09
N LYS A 616 -21.65 -0.21 8.41
CA LYS A 616 -22.11 -0.87 9.64
C LYS A 616 -21.47 -0.25 10.87
N TYR A 617 -20.14 -0.08 10.85
CA TYR A 617 -19.40 0.49 11.96
C TYR A 617 -19.97 1.88 12.33
N LEU A 618 -20.10 2.76 11.35
CA LEU A 618 -20.59 4.12 11.61
C LEU A 618 -22.07 4.15 12.03
N ALA A 619 -22.91 3.27 11.46
CA ALA A 619 -24.30 3.14 11.86
C ALA A 619 -24.43 2.69 13.33
N GLN A 620 -23.60 1.73 13.76
CA GLN A 620 -23.57 1.24 15.12
C GLN A 620 -23.04 2.32 16.09
N ILE A 621 -21.94 3.01 15.76
CA ILE A 621 -21.46 4.17 16.53
C ILE A 621 -22.57 5.22 16.69
N SER A 622 -23.21 5.60 15.59
CA SER A 622 -24.27 6.63 15.61
C SER A 622 -25.47 6.25 16.47
N SER A 623 -25.76 4.95 16.63
CA SER A 623 -26.86 4.46 17.45
C SER A 623 -26.50 4.22 18.92
N THR A 624 -25.22 4.06 19.22
CA THR A 624 -24.72 3.63 20.54
C THR A 624 -24.08 4.78 21.31
N SER A 625 -23.49 5.75 20.61
CA SER A 625 -22.75 6.86 21.20
C SER A 625 -23.61 7.75 22.09
N GLU A 626 -23.03 8.21 23.20
CA GLU A 626 -23.60 9.25 24.06
C GLU A 626 -23.35 10.66 23.50
N SER A 627 -22.42 10.82 22.55
CA SER A 627 -22.17 12.07 21.83
C SER A 627 -23.07 12.20 20.59
N THR A 628 -23.35 13.43 20.19
CA THR A 628 -24.17 13.74 19.01
C THR A 628 -23.40 13.68 17.69
N GLY A 629 -22.10 13.40 17.70
CA GLY A 629 -21.23 13.39 16.51
C GLY A 629 -20.75 14.78 16.09
N PRO A 630 -20.57 15.04 14.81
CA PRO A 630 -21.17 14.41 13.62
C PRO A 630 -20.55 13.04 13.27
N TYR A 631 -21.42 12.10 12.87
CA TYR A 631 -21.06 10.81 12.29
C TYR A 631 -21.47 10.81 10.83
N LEU A 632 -20.50 10.86 9.93
CA LEU A 632 -20.68 11.11 8.51
C LEU A 632 -20.18 9.93 7.68
N LEU A 633 -21.05 9.36 6.84
CA LEU A 633 -20.69 8.36 5.85
C LEU A 633 -20.69 8.99 4.46
N GLN A 634 -19.63 8.74 3.71
CA GLN A 634 -19.52 9.11 2.31
C GLN A 634 -19.23 7.87 1.46
N THR A 635 -20.16 7.54 0.56
CA THR A 635 -20.01 6.42 -0.37
C THR A 635 -19.69 6.94 -1.76
N ASP A 636 -18.59 6.47 -2.35
CA ASP A 636 -18.36 6.62 -3.78
C ASP A 636 -18.97 5.41 -4.51
N PHE A 637 -19.99 5.67 -5.33
CA PHE A 637 -20.73 4.62 -6.03
C PHE A 637 -19.99 4.05 -7.24
N HIS A 638 -18.87 4.66 -7.63
CA HIS A 638 -18.12 4.32 -8.83
C HIS A 638 -16.71 3.83 -8.57
N SER A 639 -16.20 4.04 -7.35
CA SER A 639 -14.85 3.61 -6.96
C SER A 639 -14.87 2.31 -6.15
N GLY A 640 -13.74 1.62 -6.16
CA GLY A 640 -13.44 0.48 -5.29
C GLY A 640 -12.55 0.87 -4.11
N HIS A 641 -11.50 0.05 -3.86
CA HIS A 641 -10.55 0.31 -2.77
C HIS A 641 -9.71 1.58 -2.98
N ARG A 642 -9.56 1.98 -4.23
CA ARG A 642 -8.90 3.23 -4.61
C ARG A 642 -9.91 4.17 -5.26
N MET A 643 -9.89 5.40 -4.80
CA MET A 643 -10.68 6.46 -5.41
C MET A 643 -10.16 6.79 -6.81
N ASP A 644 -11.05 7.27 -7.69
CA ASP A 644 -10.66 7.83 -8.97
C ASP A 644 -9.62 8.96 -8.76
N PRO A 645 -8.44 8.85 -9.36
CA PRO A 645 -7.39 9.85 -9.21
C PRO A 645 -7.78 11.27 -9.62
N ARG A 646 -8.83 11.44 -10.44
CA ARG A 646 -9.37 12.77 -10.81
C ARG A 646 -10.04 13.46 -9.64
N GLN A 647 -10.64 12.70 -8.72
CA GLN A 647 -11.38 13.17 -7.55
C GLN A 647 -10.51 13.20 -6.28
N ALA A 648 -9.40 12.45 -6.27
CA ALA A 648 -8.59 12.23 -5.07
C ALA A 648 -8.12 13.52 -4.39
N ARG A 649 -7.78 14.57 -5.15
CA ARG A 649 -7.33 15.87 -4.63
C ARG A 649 -8.45 16.61 -3.91
N GLU A 650 -9.63 16.67 -4.52
CA GLU A 650 -10.80 17.33 -3.92
C GLU A 650 -11.26 16.59 -2.67
N GLN A 651 -11.26 15.27 -2.73
CA GLN A 651 -11.64 14.44 -1.61
C GLN A 651 -10.70 14.62 -0.41
N GLN A 652 -9.38 14.67 -0.65
CA GLN A 652 -8.41 14.96 0.41
C GLN A 652 -8.61 16.37 1.01
N ALA A 653 -9.00 17.34 0.19
CA ALA A 653 -9.32 18.67 0.69
C ALA A 653 -10.55 18.66 1.61
N LYS A 654 -11.58 17.88 1.28
CA LYS A 654 -12.77 17.68 2.13
C LYS A 654 -12.43 16.96 3.45
N GLU A 655 -11.55 15.98 3.43
CA GLU A 655 -11.03 15.29 4.62
C GLU A 655 -10.32 16.26 5.58
N TYR A 656 -9.40 17.05 5.05
CA TYR A 656 -8.67 18.05 5.83
C TYR A 656 -9.57 19.18 6.30
N ALA A 657 -10.52 19.63 5.46
CA ALA A 657 -11.48 20.65 5.83
C ALA A 657 -12.42 20.18 6.95
N PHE A 658 -12.82 18.90 6.97
CA PHE A 658 -13.57 18.31 8.08
C PHE A 658 -12.77 18.43 9.39
N LEU A 659 -11.53 17.98 9.44
CA LEU A 659 -10.69 18.08 10.64
C LEU A 659 -10.46 19.54 11.07
N LEU A 660 -10.13 20.41 10.12
CA LEU A 660 -9.92 21.84 10.41
C LEU A 660 -11.19 22.53 10.90
N SER A 661 -12.38 22.08 10.49
CA SER A 661 -13.65 22.61 10.98
C SER A 661 -13.88 22.26 12.46
N LEU A 662 -13.53 21.04 12.87
CA LEU A 662 -13.57 20.61 14.27
C LEU A 662 -12.58 21.40 15.14
N ILE A 663 -11.35 21.58 14.66
CA ILE A 663 -10.29 22.36 15.32
C ILE A 663 -10.74 23.82 15.58
N LYS A 664 -11.39 24.45 14.60
CA LYS A 664 -11.89 25.83 14.73
C LYS A 664 -13.02 25.94 15.74
N THR A 665 -13.91 24.97 15.77
CA THR A 665 -15.03 24.93 16.73
C THR A 665 -14.50 24.77 18.16
N SER A 666 -13.58 23.83 18.40
CA SER A 666 -12.96 23.63 19.71
C SER A 666 -12.25 24.89 20.23
N LYS A 667 -11.55 25.64 19.36
CA LYS A 667 -10.90 26.91 19.73
C LYS A 667 -11.88 28.07 20.00
N ALA A 668 -13.09 28.03 19.46
CA ALA A 668 -14.10 29.05 19.67
C ALA A 668 -14.87 28.83 21.00
N GLU A 669 -14.84 27.59 21.52
CA GLU A 669 -15.50 27.21 22.78
C GLU A 669 -14.56 27.35 24.01
N GLN A 670 -13.26 27.53 23.80
CA GLN A 670 -12.25 27.84 24.82
C GLN A 670 -12.07 29.37 24.95
#